data_245b7e2c47364eeefa32741385bc73bc
#
_entry.id   245b7e2c47364eeefa32741385bc73bc
#
_cell.length_a   1.000
_cell.length_b   1.000
_cell.length_c   1.000
_cell.angle_alpha   90.00
_cell.angle_beta   90.00
_cell.angle_gamma   90.00
#
_symmetry.space_group_name_H-M   'P 1'
#
loop_
_entity.id
_entity.type
_entity.pdbx_description
1 polymer ?
#
loop_
_entity_poly.entity_id
_entity_poly.type
_entity_poly.pdbx_seq_one_letter_code
_entity_poly.pdbx_strand_id
1 'polypeptide(L)'
;MKHAVLVLFLLFPITLCAQERYISWTDFADTYFDEQSSEELQEQLENLYLHPMNLNTVSRDDLLRLPFLDEAQADSILAYRDRHHQFLTLGELQFITGLSYTDRCYLSLFLQAWPLPQQVAPLKVRLFGGRHELETRLDIPLYRRQGEQNGAYLGSGLYNNLRYRYDWHRRVQYGLTIEKDAGEPIGRYRNYLYDALSAYAHYHSPNNRYELLAGDYTVTIGQGLLFGCATYGSKAMLLDAPRRTTMVLHNHSSMSEARFFRGVAGGIRNGNWLLTAFLSYRQLDSRQEGDTVRSFLYDGYHRTARELSRRRNVDNFTAGGQLLYLRPQWRIGVSGLYTHYNHFLHPEYRAYTQYFMRGKDAAGLSVNYYLHYHRITLSGEAAADRLLHLATTNTFVYSPSSSCQLTLQHRAFAPRFVSPHGDALQEGSHVANEHGLLLGGKYNGFRRLELRGYVDFFRFPTSTFRATGASQGFDAMAQLLWQLKNGGQLLLRYRTKTKQQNIPKYAGLLQYATTHRLRVQLNLRNDRWELHPAIDIALAGKQTTGNTLGWMLSLRTGFRPTSTLKLAALAAVFFTDDYASACYVYEPYLRHAGGFGACYYHGLRAVLLGQWQLTKNWDIGVKYSLLHYFNKSAIGAGEQLISSASKNDLSLQLRWRF
;
A
#
# COMPACT_ATOMS: atom_id res chain seq x y z
N MET A 1 28.37 28.44 -9.13
CA MET A 1 27.08 27.77 -9.41
C MET A 1 26.23 27.41 -8.18
N LYS A 2 26.79 27.44 -6.94
CA LYS A 2 26.03 27.11 -5.71
C LYS A 2 25.00 28.18 -5.29
N HIS A 3 25.06 29.40 -5.76
CA HIS A 3 24.15 30.49 -5.35
C HIS A 3 23.04 30.83 -6.38
N ALA A 4 23.14 30.35 -7.63
CA ALA A 4 22.17 30.67 -8.66
C ALA A 4 20.87 29.85 -8.59
N VAL A 5 20.92 28.66 -7.97
CA VAL A 5 19.73 27.76 -7.85
C VAL A 5 18.80 28.24 -6.71
N LEU A 6 19.33 28.90 -5.68
CA LEU A 6 18.52 29.39 -4.56
C LEU A 6 17.67 30.61 -4.93
N VAL A 7 18.08 31.40 -5.93
CA VAL A 7 17.41 32.64 -6.36
C VAL A 7 16.16 32.35 -7.22
N LEU A 8 16.13 31.21 -7.92
CA LEU A 8 14.99 30.85 -8.77
C LEU A 8 13.73 30.46 -7.99
N PHE A 9 13.89 30.07 -6.72
CA PHE A 9 12.77 29.69 -5.84
C PHE A 9 12.07 30.87 -5.16
N LEU A 10 12.68 32.05 -5.16
CA LEU A 10 12.20 33.23 -4.40
C LEU A 10 11.47 34.30 -5.22
N LEU A 11 11.36 34.16 -6.55
CA LEU A 11 10.88 35.22 -7.43
C LEU A 11 9.52 34.96 -8.12
N PHE A 12 8.61 34.17 -7.53
CA PHE A 12 7.23 34.14 -8.01
C PHE A 12 6.33 34.89 -7.03
N PRO A 13 5.86 36.11 -7.35
CA PRO A 13 4.75 36.75 -6.62
C PRO A 13 3.47 36.02 -6.98
N ILE A 14 3.05 35.08 -6.12
CA ILE A 14 1.85 34.28 -6.33
C ILE A 14 0.66 35.06 -5.78
N THR A 15 0.01 35.86 -6.60
CA THR A 15 -1.38 36.27 -6.37
C THR A 15 -2.31 35.10 -6.70
N LEU A 16 -2.32 34.08 -5.86
CA LEU A 16 -3.26 32.96 -5.94
C LEU A 16 -4.56 33.34 -5.21
N CYS A 17 -5.56 33.82 -5.95
CA CYS A 17 -6.93 33.82 -5.48
C CYS A 17 -7.42 32.37 -5.49
N ALA A 18 -7.51 31.75 -4.32
CA ALA A 18 -8.06 30.42 -4.17
C ALA A 18 -9.57 30.51 -3.95
N GLN A 19 -10.32 30.00 -4.90
CA GLN A 19 -11.74 29.62 -4.76
C GLN A 19 -11.82 28.12 -4.60
N GLU A 20 -12.62 27.70 -3.59
CA GLU A 20 -12.99 26.35 -3.21
C GLU A 20 -11.89 25.35 -2.75
N ARG A 21 -12.19 24.73 -1.60
CA ARG A 21 -11.29 23.90 -0.83
C ARG A 21 -11.37 22.44 -1.29
N TYR A 22 -10.73 22.09 -2.41
CA TYR A 22 -10.60 20.70 -2.82
C TYR A 22 -9.25 20.14 -2.34
N ILE A 23 -9.28 19.02 -1.61
CA ILE A 23 -8.11 18.18 -1.37
C ILE A 23 -7.95 17.28 -2.61
N SER A 24 -6.76 17.18 -3.15
CA SER A 24 -6.48 16.29 -4.29
C SER A 24 -6.03 14.91 -3.82
N TRP A 25 -6.04 13.95 -4.74
CA TRP A 25 -5.39 12.66 -4.54
C TRP A 25 -3.91 12.81 -4.13
N THR A 26 -3.23 13.78 -4.69
CA THR A 26 -1.81 14.05 -4.40
C THR A 26 -1.61 14.50 -2.95
N ASP A 27 -2.49 15.36 -2.42
CA ASP A 27 -2.43 15.79 -1.01
C ASP A 27 -2.75 14.63 -0.06
N PHE A 28 -3.69 13.78 -0.44
CA PHE A 28 -4.01 12.55 0.27
C PHE A 28 -2.78 11.63 0.32
N ALA A 29 -2.16 11.39 -0.83
CA ALA A 29 -0.97 10.56 -0.95
C ALA A 29 0.20 11.09 -0.13
N ASP A 30 0.48 12.40 -0.18
CA ASP A 30 1.54 13.03 0.63
C ASP A 30 1.27 12.94 2.15
N THR A 31 -0.01 12.88 2.54
CA THR A 31 -0.40 12.79 3.96
C THR A 31 -0.28 11.37 4.50
N TYR A 32 -0.71 10.38 3.73
CA TYR A 32 -0.90 9.00 4.20
C TYR A 32 0.18 8.04 3.75
N PHE A 33 0.81 8.27 2.60
CA PHE A 33 1.85 7.39 2.12
C PHE A 33 3.24 7.89 2.51
N ASP A 34 4.13 6.93 2.71
CA ASP A 34 5.56 7.13 2.92
C ASP A 34 6.34 6.01 2.21
N GLU A 35 7.64 6.00 2.36
CA GLU A 35 8.53 4.98 1.79
C GLU A 35 8.32 3.56 2.33
N GLN A 36 7.49 3.39 3.37
CA GLN A 36 7.16 2.09 3.97
C GLN A 36 5.77 1.59 3.55
N SER A 37 4.98 2.44 2.89
CA SER A 37 3.65 2.08 2.41
C SER A 37 3.76 1.07 1.28
N SER A 38 3.01 -0.04 1.38
CA SER A 38 3.04 -1.06 0.35
C SER A 38 2.45 -0.57 -0.97
N GLU A 39 3.00 -1.03 -2.09
CA GLU A 39 2.50 -0.71 -3.43
C GLU A 39 1.06 -1.22 -3.61
N GLU A 40 0.74 -2.39 -3.04
CA GLU A 40 -0.60 -2.98 -3.10
C GLU A 40 -1.65 -2.10 -2.44
N LEU A 41 -1.35 -1.49 -1.27
CA LEU A 41 -2.27 -0.56 -0.61
C LEU A 41 -2.46 0.71 -1.43
N GLN A 42 -1.37 1.26 -1.98
CA GLN A 42 -1.44 2.43 -2.86
C GLN A 42 -2.32 2.14 -4.07
N GLU A 43 -2.13 0.99 -4.74
CA GLU A 43 -2.93 0.57 -5.89
C GLU A 43 -4.40 0.33 -5.51
N GLN A 44 -4.69 -0.29 -4.36
CA GLN A 44 -6.06 -0.48 -3.88
C GLN A 44 -6.78 0.85 -3.65
N LEU A 45 -6.14 1.82 -3.02
CA LEU A 45 -6.71 3.15 -2.78
C LEU A 45 -6.83 3.97 -4.07
N GLU A 46 -5.85 3.88 -4.96
CA GLU A 46 -5.94 4.49 -6.29
C GLU A 46 -7.12 3.92 -7.09
N ASN A 47 -7.34 2.61 -7.04
CA ASN A 47 -8.51 1.97 -7.66
C ASN A 47 -9.84 2.54 -7.11
N LEU A 48 -9.93 2.77 -5.81
CA LEU A 48 -11.12 3.40 -5.21
C LEU A 48 -11.28 4.86 -5.62
N TYR A 49 -10.18 5.59 -5.76
CA TYR A 49 -10.17 6.96 -6.26
C TYR A 49 -10.60 7.05 -7.73
N LEU A 50 -10.10 6.14 -8.58
CA LEU A 50 -10.43 6.09 -10.01
C LEU A 50 -11.87 5.60 -10.26
N HIS A 51 -12.43 4.81 -9.34
CA HIS A 51 -13.75 4.22 -9.39
C HIS A 51 -14.53 4.50 -8.09
N PRO A 52 -14.96 5.75 -7.88
CA PRO A 52 -15.65 6.15 -6.65
C PRO A 52 -16.86 5.27 -6.34
N MET A 53 -17.10 5.04 -5.06
CA MET A 53 -18.22 4.24 -4.58
C MET A 53 -19.49 5.08 -4.53
N ASN A 54 -20.65 4.48 -4.82
CA ASN A 54 -21.93 5.15 -4.65
C ASN A 54 -22.34 5.16 -3.17
N LEU A 55 -22.42 6.33 -2.57
CA LEU A 55 -22.79 6.55 -1.17
C LEU A 55 -24.15 5.91 -0.81
N ASN A 56 -25.07 5.81 -1.80
CA ASN A 56 -26.39 5.23 -1.62
C ASN A 56 -26.42 3.69 -1.64
N THR A 57 -25.37 3.03 -2.14
CA THR A 57 -25.28 1.57 -2.22
C THR A 57 -24.07 1.00 -1.48
N VAL A 58 -23.16 1.84 -1.03
CA VAL A 58 -21.94 1.43 -0.34
C VAL A 58 -22.27 0.63 0.91
N SER A 59 -21.55 -0.46 1.11
CA SER A 59 -21.64 -1.26 2.33
C SER A 59 -20.75 -0.67 3.42
N ARG A 60 -20.96 -1.11 4.66
CA ARG A 60 -20.08 -0.79 5.78
C ARG A 60 -18.64 -1.22 5.50
N ASP A 61 -18.48 -2.43 4.99
CA ASP A 61 -17.16 -3.00 4.69
C ASP A 61 -16.46 -2.24 3.56
N ASP A 62 -17.20 -1.71 2.59
CA ASP A 62 -16.63 -0.82 1.56
C ASP A 62 -16.12 0.50 2.14
N LEU A 63 -16.90 1.14 3.02
CA LEU A 63 -16.48 2.39 3.70
C LEU A 63 -15.22 2.17 4.51
N LEU A 64 -15.16 1.05 5.19
CA LEU A 64 -14.03 0.67 5.99
C LEU A 64 -12.77 0.28 5.17
N ARG A 65 -12.78 0.24 3.87
CA ARG A 65 -11.58 0.18 3.01
C ARG A 65 -10.80 1.50 3.00
N LEU A 66 -11.45 2.58 3.36
CA LEU A 66 -10.82 3.90 3.44
C LEU A 66 -10.03 4.00 4.75
N PRO A 67 -8.70 4.21 4.71
CA PRO A 67 -7.84 4.07 5.89
C PRO A 67 -7.99 5.21 6.91
N PHE A 68 -8.76 6.23 6.60
CA PHE A 68 -9.02 7.39 7.45
C PHE A 68 -10.41 7.39 8.10
N LEU A 69 -11.25 6.39 7.79
CA LEU A 69 -12.56 6.21 8.44
C LEU A 69 -12.49 5.16 9.53
N ASP A 70 -12.95 5.50 10.70
CA ASP A 70 -13.21 4.54 11.77
C ASP A 70 -14.59 3.89 11.62
N GLU A 71 -14.85 2.87 12.43
CA GLU A 71 -16.09 2.12 12.37
C GLU A 71 -17.31 2.94 12.83
N ALA A 72 -17.13 3.84 13.81
CA ALA A 72 -18.21 4.70 14.29
C ALA A 72 -18.61 5.74 13.23
N GLN A 73 -17.64 6.26 12.51
CA GLN A 73 -17.87 7.17 11.39
C GLN A 73 -18.61 6.47 10.23
N ALA A 74 -18.19 5.25 9.87
CA ALA A 74 -18.86 4.44 8.86
C ALA A 74 -20.32 4.13 9.25
N ASP A 75 -20.54 3.73 10.50
CA ASP A 75 -21.88 3.47 11.03
C ASP A 75 -22.75 4.75 11.06
N SER A 76 -22.16 5.90 11.36
CA SER A 76 -22.86 7.19 11.34
C SER A 76 -23.31 7.60 9.92
N ILE A 77 -22.47 7.34 8.91
CA ILE A 77 -22.80 7.55 7.49
C ILE A 77 -23.99 6.67 7.10
N LEU A 78 -23.95 5.39 7.44
CA LEU A 78 -25.02 4.44 7.12
C LEU A 78 -26.32 4.77 7.88
N ALA A 79 -26.24 5.12 9.15
CA ALA A 79 -27.40 5.53 9.94
C ALA A 79 -28.06 6.78 9.38
N TYR A 80 -27.29 7.75 8.89
CA TYR A 80 -27.84 8.93 8.17
C TYR A 80 -28.59 8.50 6.92
N ARG A 81 -27.98 7.64 6.07
CA ARG A 81 -28.62 7.10 4.87
C ARG A 81 -29.92 6.38 5.19
N ASP A 82 -29.92 5.52 6.20
CA ASP A 82 -31.10 4.72 6.58
C ASP A 82 -32.25 5.61 7.09
N ARG A 83 -31.92 6.75 7.76
CA ARG A 83 -32.90 7.74 8.24
C ARG A 83 -33.49 8.59 7.10
N HIS A 84 -32.67 8.96 6.11
CA HIS A 84 -33.07 9.87 5.03
C HIS A 84 -33.33 9.14 3.70
N HIS A 85 -33.26 7.80 3.70
CA HIS A 85 -33.44 6.89 2.56
C HIS A 85 -32.33 6.96 1.49
N GLN A 86 -31.79 8.13 1.21
CA GLN A 86 -30.68 8.32 0.27
C GLN A 86 -29.98 9.67 0.50
N PHE A 87 -28.75 9.76 0.03
CA PHE A 87 -28.02 11.01 -0.12
C PHE A 87 -28.34 11.60 -1.50
N LEU A 88 -28.66 12.87 -1.56
CA LEU A 88 -28.83 13.61 -2.82
C LEU A 88 -27.50 14.19 -3.29
N THR A 89 -26.66 14.63 -2.35
CA THR A 89 -25.35 15.22 -2.61
C THR A 89 -24.31 14.79 -1.58
N LEU A 90 -23.02 14.89 -1.92
CA LEU A 90 -21.93 14.71 -0.96
C LEU A 90 -21.89 15.81 0.12
N GLY A 91 -22.49 16.98 -0.15
CA GLY A 91 -22.57 18.07 0.82
C GLY A 91 -23.31 17.70 2.11
N GLU A 92 -24.20 16.71 2.05
CA GLU A 92 -24.93 16.21 3.22
C GLU A 92 -24.05 15.54 4.28
N LEU A 93 -22.82 15.11 3.92
CA LEU A 93 -21.86 14.60 4.89
C LEU A 93 -21.52 15.62 6.00
N GLN A 94 -21.79 16.91 5.78
CA GLN A 94 -21.62 17.94 6.82
C GLN A 94 -22.57 17.80 8.01
N PHE A 95 -23.70 17.14 7.83
CA PHE A 95 -24.70 16.93 8.88
C PHE A 95 -24.42 15.69 9.74
N ILE A 96 -23.39 14.90 9.37
CA ILE A 96 -23.00 13.70 10.10
C ILE A 96 -22.05 14.09 11.22
N THR A 97 -22.49 13.88 12.46
CA THR A 97 -21.66 14.08 13.64
C THR A 97 -20.50 13.07 13.67
N GLY A 98 -19.30 13.55 14.04
CA GLY A 98 -18.11 12.70 14.09
C GLY A 98 -17.22 12.73 12.84
N LEU A 99 -17.69 13.32 11.72
CA LEU A 99 -16.86 13.57 10.55
C LEU A 99 -16.21 14.96 10.62
N SER A 100 -14.89 15.00 10.68
CA SER A 100 -14.13 16.25 10.58
C SER A 100 -14.25 16.86 9.18
N TYR A 101 -13.87 18.14 9.03
CA TYR A 101 -13.79 18.76 7.69
C TYR A 101 -12.85 18.01 6.76
N THR A 102 -11.70 17.60 7.27
CA THR A 102 -10.68 16.83 6.50
C THR A 102 -11.21 15.48 6.06
N ASP A 103 -11.92 14.76 6.93
CA ASP A 103 -12.53 13.47 6.59
C ASP A 103 -13.53 13.60 5.44
N ARG A 104 -14.39 14.66 5.48
CA ARG A 104 -15.34 14.94 4.40
C ARG A 104 -14.67 15.26 3.07
N CYS A 105 -13.57 16.02 3.11
CA CYS A 105 -12.78 16.32 1.93
C CYS A 105 -12.14 15.05 1.34
N TYR A 106 -11.59 14.16 2.19
CA TYR A 106 -11.07 12.87 1.72
C TYR A 106 -12.18 11.97 1.21
N LEU A 107 -13.33 11.91 1.87
CA LEU A 107 -14.48 11.13 1.38
C LEU A 107 -14.91 11.53 -0.02
N SER A 108 -14.85 12.82 -0.36
CA SER A 108 -15.19 13.30 -1.71
C SER A 108 -14.28 12.79 -2.82
N LEU A 109 -13.09 12.27 -2.49
CA LEU A 109 -12.20 11.60 -3.46
C LEU A 109 -12.69 10.20 -3.82
N PHE A 110 -13.40 9.53 -2.92
CA PHE A 110 -13.71 8.09 -3.00
C PHE A 110 -15.20 7.79 -3.12
N LEU A 111 -16.07 8.79 -2.88
CA LEU A 111 -17.52 8.63 -2.86
C LEU A 111 -18.19 9.57 -3.85
N GLN A 112 -19.33 9.13 -4.37
CA GLN A 112 -20.26 9.97 -5.14
C GLN A 112 -21.70 9.64 -4.74
N ALA A 113 -22.61 10.62 -4.77
CA ALA A 113 -24.03 10.41 -4.50
C ALA A 113 -24.75 10.20 -5.84
N TRP A 114 -24.82 8.94 -6.30
CA TRP A 114 -25.63 8.58 -7.45
C TRP A 114 -27.00 8.02 -7.01
N PRO A 115 -28.05 8.17 -7.82
CA PRO A 115 -29.35 7.55 -7.55
C PRO A 115 -29.23 6.04 -7.32
N LEU A 116 -30.21 5.50 -6.58
CA LEU A 116 -30.30 4.05 -6.41
C LEU A 116 -30.58 3.41 -7.76
N PRO A 117 -29.87 2.31 -8.10
CA PRO A 117 -30.13 1.58 -9.33
C PRO A 117 -31.54 0.99 -9.31
N GLN A 118 -32.34 1.28 -10.36
CA GLN A 118 -33.68 0.73 -10.51
C GLN A 118 -33.60 -0.76 -10.81
N GLN A 119 -34.35 -1.55 -10.03
CA GLN A 119 -34.72 -2.98 -10.20
C GLN A 119 -33.65 -4.03 -10.58
N VAL A 120 -34.00 -5.29 -10.30
CA VAL A 120 -33.19 -6.47 -10.61
C VAL A 120 -33.08 -6.66 -12.12
N ALA A 121 -32.00 -6.19 -12.73
CA ALA A 121 -31.75 -6.38 -14.15
C ALA A 121 -31.62 -7.88 -14.52
N PRO A 122 -32.02 -8.31 -15.75
CA PRO A 122 -31.79 -9.66 -16.25
C PRO A 122 -30.31 -10.09 -16.16
N LEU A 123 -30.04 -11.38 -16.03
CA LEU A 123 -28.68 -11.91 -15.90
C LEU A 123 -27.75 -11.44 -17.01
N LYS A 124 -28.22 -11.44 -18.26
CA LYS A 124 -27.46 -10.97 -19.43
C LYS A 124 -27.00 -9.52 -19.26
N VAL A 125 -27.87 -8.64 -18.75
CA VAL A 125 -27.53 -7.22 -18.49
C VAL A 125 -26.52 -7.12 -17.36
N ARG A 126 -26.63 -7.93 -16.32
CA ARG A 126 -25.65 -7.94 -15.22
C ARG A 126 -24.28 -8.44 -15.65
N LEU A 127 -24.21 -9.35 -16.64
CA LEU A 127 -22.96 -9.93 -17.09
C LEU A 127 -22.27 -9.10 -18.19
N PHE A 128 -23.02 -8.30 -18.98
CA PHE A 128 -22.48 -7.63 -20.17
C PHE A 128 -22.91 -6.16 -20.32
N GLY A 129 -23.86 -5.68 -19.56
CA GLY A 129 -24.39 -4.32 -19.67
C GLY A 129 -23.76 -3.31 -18.69
N GLY A 130 -22.67 -3.68 -18.03
CA GLY A 130 -21.94 -2.83 -17.14
C GLY A 130 -20.86 -2.00 -17.84
N ARG A 131 -19.94 -1.47 -17.07
CA ARG A 131 -18.80 -0.71 -17.55
C ARG A 131 -17.65 -1.65 -17.89
N HIS A 132 -17.17 -1.60 -19.10
CA HIS A 132 -15.96 -2.27 -19.54
C HIS A 132 -14.79 -1.27 -19.58
N GLU A 133 -13.63 -1.70 -19.15
CA GLU A 133 -12.40 -0.90 -19.20
C GLU A 133 -11.25 -1.80 -19.64
N LEU A 134 -10.52 -1.36 -20.66
CA LEU A 134 -9.29 -1.98 -21.14
C LEU A 134 -8.17 -0.96 -21.02
N GLU A 135 -7.11 -1.33 -20.32
CA GLU A 135 -5.94 -0.48 -20.11
C GLU A 135 -4.67 -1.24 -20.51
N THR A 136 -3.77 -0.59 -21.21
CA THR A 136 -2.44 -1.13 -21.50
C THR A 136 -1.38 -0.09 -21.23
N ARG A 137 -0.22 -0.54 -20.72
CA ARG A 137 0.97 0.28 -20.52
C ARG A 137 2.18 -0.37 -21.16
N LEU A 138 3.03 0.46 -21.77
CA LEU A 138 4.31 0.10 -22.35
C LEU A 138 5.39 1.01 -21.75
N ASP A 139 6.40 0.44 -21.08
CA ASP A 139 7.56 1.18 -20.62
C ASP A 139 8.76 0.85 -21.51
N ILE A 140 9.37 1.91 -22.03
CA ILE A 140 10.47 1.85 -23.00
C ILE A 140 11.71 2.45 -22.31
N PRO A 141 12.66 1.62 -21.83
CA PRO A 141 13.93 2.14 -21.35
C PRO A 141 14.74 2.68 -22.51
N LEU A 142 15.23 3.91 -22.38
CA LEU A 142 16.09 4.57 -23.38
C LEU A 142 17.58 4.30 -23.08
N TYR A 143 17.87 3.16 -22.48
CA TYR A 143 19.20 2.64 -22.13
C TYR A 143 19.18 1.12 -22.30
N ARG A 144 20.36 0.50 -22.23
CA ARG A 144 20.49 -0.98 -22.17
C ARG A 144 21.13 -1.41 -20.87
N ARG A 145 20.57 -2.44 -20.26
CA ARG A 145 21.16 -3.11 -19.09
C ARG A 145 22.23 -4.10 -19.51
N GLN A 146 23.13 -4.42 -18.60
CA GLN A 146 24.19 -5.42 -18.82
C GLN A 146 23.61 -6.77 -19.29
N GLY A 147 22.52 -7.23 -18.69
CA GLY A 147 21.85 -8.49 -19.08
C GLY A 147 21.29 -8.50 -20.51
N GLU A 148 20.95 -7.34 -21.06
CA GLU A 148 20.54 -7.20 -22.47
C GLU A 148 21.78 -7.21 -23.40
N GLN A 149 22.91 -6.64 -22.95
CA GLN A 149 24.12 -6.51 -23.73
C GLN A 149 24.87 -7.83 -23.82
N ASN A 150 24.93 -8.62 -22.75
CA ASN A 150 25.62 -9.89 -22.67
C ASN A 150 24.73 -11.10 -23.04
N GLY A 151 23.45 -10.87 -23.40
CA GLY A 151 22.51 -11.93 -23.75
C GLY A 151 22.02 -12.78 -22.59
N ALA A 152 22.24 -12.37 -21.32
CA ALA A 152 21.72 -13.08 -20.16
C ALA A 152 20.20 -12.98 -20.05
N TYR A 153 19.61 -11.88 -20.49
CA TYR A 153 18.15 -11.72 -20.56
C TYR A 153 17.57 -12.43 -21.78
N LEU A 154 16.52 -13.22 -21.55
CA LEU A 154 15.88 -14.08 -22.56
C LEU A 154 14.88 -13.31 -23.45
N GLY A 155 14.48 -12.12 -23.04
CA GLY A 155 13.51 -11.29 -23.73
C GLY A 155 13.96 -9.85 -23.93
N SER A 156 13.05 -9.04 -24.48
CA SER A 156 13.30 -7.62 -24.74
C SER A 156 13.27 -6.77 -23.47
N GLY A 157 14.01 -5.67 -23.45
CA GLY A 157 14.02 -4.71 -22.33
C GLY A 157 12.71 -3.92 -22.12
N LEU A 158 11.69 -4.16 -22.94
CA LEU A 158 10.38 -3.51 -22.81
C LEU A 158 9.57 -4.15 -21.68
N TYR A 159 8.92 -3.32 -20.86
CA TYR A 159 7.85 -3.74 -19.94
C TYR A 159 6.50 -3.53 -20.65
N ASN A 160 5.58 -4.45 -20.45
CA ASN A 160 4.21 -4.31 -20.97
C ASN A 160 3.20 -4.96 -20.07
N ASN A 161 2.06 -4.30 -19.89
CA ASN A 161 0.89 -4.91 -19.24
C ASN A 161 -0.39 -4.63 -20.03
N LEU A 162 -1.37 -5.49 -19.79
CA LEU A 162 -2.74 -5.32 -20.23
C LEU A 162 -3.67 -5.66 -19.08
N ARG A 163 -4.60 -4.79 -18.79
CA ARG A 163 -5.62 -4.96 -17.76
C ARG A 163 -7.00 -4.78 -18.38
N TYR A 164 -7.86 -5.77 -18.22
CA TYR A 164 -9.27 -5.71 -18.55
C TYR A 164 -10.10 -5.80 -17.28
N ARG A 165 -11.12 -4.95 -17.16
CA ARG A 165 -12.04 -4.91 -16.03
C ARG A 165 -13.46 -4.72 -16.53
N TYR A 166 -14.37 -5.49 -15.93
CA TYR A 166 -15.81 -5.30 -16.01
C TYR A 166 -16.38 -4.97 -14.64
N ASP A 167 -17.32 -4.04 -14.59
CA ASP A 167 -18.01 -3.67 -13.35
C ASP A 167 -19.49 -3.39 -13.64
N TRP A 168 -20.38 -4.13 -12.98
CA TRP A 168 -21.81 -3.87 -12.95
C TRP A 168 -22.20 -3.52 -11.51
N HIS A 169 -22.27 -2.21 -11.20
CA HIS A 169 -22.68 -1.66 -9.90
C HIS A 169 -21.97 -2.30 -8.70
N ARG A 170 -20.74 -2.73 -8.85
CA ARG A 170 -19.94 -3.49 -7.86
C ARG A 170 -20.57 -4.82 -7.41
N ARG A 171 -21.64 -5.26 -8.05
CA ARG A 171 -22.31 -6.53 -7.76
C ARG A 171 -21.78 -7.70 -8.59
N VAL A 172 -21.41 -7.42 -9.82
CA VAL A 172 -20.71 -8.37 -10.69
C VAL A 172 -19.46 -7.67 -11.20
N GLN A 173 -18.33 -8.21 -10.85
CA GLN A 173 -17.03 -7.72 -11.31
C GLN A 173 -16.23 -8.89 -11.82
N TYR A 174 -15.57 -8.73 -12.93
CA TYR A 174 -14.56 -9.69 -13.39
C TYR A 174 -13.47 -8.95 -14.12
N GLY A 175 -12.28 -9.54 -14.15
CA GLY A 175 -11.13 -8.91 -14.76
C GLY A 175 -10.03 -9.89 -15.09
N LEU A 176 -9.14 -9.42 -15.95
CA LEU A 176 -7.94 -10.10 -16.40
C LEU A 176 -6.79 -9.10 -16.39
N THR A 177 -5.69 -9.49 -15.81
CA THR A 177 -4.44 -8.73 -15.80
C THR A 177 -3.34 -9.62 -16.33
N ILE A 178 -2.59 -9.15 -17.30
CA ILE A 178 -1.41 -9.84 -17.84
C ILE A 178 -0.23 -8.87 -17.84
N GLU A 179 0.95 -9.39 -17.56
CA GLU A 179 2.16 -8.60 -17.40
C GLU A 179 3.38 -9.33 -17.92
N LYS A 180 4.34 -8.54 -18.40
CA LYS A 180 5.67 -8.97 -18.78
C LYS A 180 6.68 -7.95 -18.31
N ASP A 181 7.61 -8.39 -17.48
CA ASP A 181 8.72 -7.55 -17.04
C ASP A 181 9.78 -7.32 -18.12
N ALA A 182 10.53 -6.24 -17.95
CA ALA A 182 11.65 -5.90 -18.84
C ALA A 182 12.76 -6.98 -18.75
N GLY A 183 13.06 -7.63 -19.84
CA GLY A 183 14.03 -8.74 -19.92
C GLY A 183 13.39 -10.13 -20.03
N GLU A 184 12.09 -10.24 -19.84
CA GLU A 184 11.37 -11.52 -19.92
C GLU A 184 10.97 -11.88 -21.36
N PRO A 185 10.94 -13.20 -21.70
CA PRO A 185 10.53 -13.68 -23.01
C PRO A 185 9.00 -13.70 -23.16
N ILE A 186 8.51 -13.44 -24.37
CA ILE A 186 7.11 -13.63 -24.77
C ILE A 186 7.00 -14.90 -25.63
N GLY A 187 6.05 -15.79 -25.35
CA GLY A 187 5.71 -16.93 -26.18
C GLY A 187 6.82 -17.99 -26.35
N ARG A 188 7.89 -17.89 -25.57
CA ARG A 188 9.00 -18.85 -25.54
C ARG A 188 9.04 -19.54 -24.17
N TYR A 189 9.71 -20.71 -24.09
CA TYR A 189 9.91 -21.43 -22.84
C TYR A 189 8.59 -21.80 -22.11
N ARG A 190 8.03 -22.95 -22.43
CA ARG A 190 6.78 -23.54 -21.86
C ARG A 190 5.45 -22.88 -22.29
N ASN A 191 5.36 -22.35 -23.51
CA ASN A 191 4.12 -21.89 -24.15
C ASN A 191 3.32 -20.80 -23.40
N TYR A 192 3.95 -20.00 -22.57
CA TYR A 192 3.29 -18.85 -21.93
C TYR A 192 3.35 -17.61 -22.83
N LEU A 193 2.22 -17.00 -23.07
CA LEU A 193 2.15 -15.74 -23.82
C LEU A 193 2.74 -14.58 -23.00
N TYR A 194 2.40 -14.54 -21.71
CA TYR A 194 2.92 -13.58 -20.72
C TYR A 194 3.36 -14.31 -19.46
N ASP A 195 4.28 -13.72 -18.70
CA ASP A 195 4.80 -14.34 -17.48
C ASP A 195 3.75 -14.35 -16.37
N ALA A 196 3.24 -13.19 -16.01
CA ALA A 196 2.18 -13.03 -15.04
C ALA A 196 0.80 -13.02 -15.70
N LEU A 197 -0.13 -13.78 -15.11
CA LEU A 197 -1.53 -13.77 -15.48
C LEU A 197 -2.36 -13.86 -14.19
N SER A 198 -3.23 -12.87 -14.01
CA SER A 198 -4.22 -12.85 -12.93
C SER A 198 -5.62 -12.66 -13.50
N ALA A 199 -6.59 -13.43 -12.99
CA ALA A 199 -7.97 -13.32 -13.40
C ALA A 199 -8.88 -13.53 -12.19
N TYR A 200 -10.00 -12.80 -12.15
CA TYR A 200 -10.98 -12.92 -11.08
C TYR A 200 -12.41 -12.76 -11.59
N ALA A 201 -13.36 -13.33 -10.84
CA ALA A 201 -14.79 -13.08 -10.95
C ALA A 201 -15.36 -12.93 -9.54
N HIS A 202 -16.04 -11.82 -9.27
CA HIS A 202 -16.56 -11.45 -7.96
C HIS A 202 -18.05 -11.12 -8.06
N TYR A 203 -18.87 -11.76 -7.24
CA TYR A 203 -20.31 -11.58 -7.19
C TYR A 203 -20.78 -11.23 -5.78
N HIS A 204 -21.57 -10.17 -5.67
CA HIS A 204 -22.32 -9.80 -4.46
C HIS A 204 -23.82 -9.90 -4.73
N SER A 205 -24.54 -10.61 -3.87
CA SER A 205 -25.99 -10.69 -3.97
C SER A 205 -26.66 -9.33 -3.69
N PRO A 206 -27.83 -9.05 -4.28
CA PRO A 206 -28.55 -7.78 -4.07
C PRO A 206 -28.86 -7.44 -2.61
N ASN A 207 -29.08 -8.43 -1.79
CA ASN A 207 -29.37 -8.30 -0.36
C ASN A 207 -28.11 -8.39 0.53
N ASN A 208 -26.91 -8.39 -0.05
CA ASN A 208 -25.62 -8.55 0.64
C ASN A 208 -25.54 -9.83 1.51
N ARG A 209 -26.36 -10.84 1.21
CA ARG A 209 -26.39 -12.12 1.95
C ARG A 209 -25.29 -13.08 1.48
N TYR A 210 -24.98 -13.06 0.19
CA TYR A 210 -24.01 -13.95 -0.42
C TYR A 210 -22.94 -13.14 -1.15
N GLU A 211 -21.69 -13.55 -0.95
CA GLU A 211 -20.51 -13.08 -1.66
C GLU A 211 -19.78 -14.29 -2.21
N LEU A 212 -19.41 -14.27 -3.48
CA LEU A 212 -18.65 -15.34 -4.14
C LEU A 212 -17.53 -14.74 -4.95
N LEU A 213 -16.35 -15.30 -4.82
CA LEU A 213 -15.15 -14.89 -5.54
C LEU A 213 -14.43 -16.11 -6.07
N ALA A 214 -14.07 -16.09 -7.36
CA ALA A 214 -13.29 -17.13 -8.02
C ALA A 214 -12.11 -16.50 -8.76
N GLY A 215 -10.99 -17.20 -8.84
CA GLY A 215 -9.76 -16.76 -9.45
C GLY A 215 -8.77 -16.19 -8.42
N ASP A 216 -8.18 -15.04 -8.67
CA ASP A 216 -7.17 -14.43 -7.80
C ASP A 216 -7.81 -13.43 -6.83
N TYR A 217 -7.48 -13.58 -5.56
CA TYR A 217 -8.05 -12.77 -4.49
C TYR A 217 -7.10 -12.59 -3.31
N THR A 218 -7.39 -11.60 -2.48
CA THR A 218 -6.74 -11.38 -1.21
C THR A 218 -7.72 -11.52 -0.05
N VAL A 219 -7.21 -11.95 1.09
CA VAL A 219 -7.99 -12.18 2.30
C VAL A 219 -7.34 -11.45 3.47
N THR A 220 -8.13 -10.67 4.20
CA THR A 220 -7.68 -10.03 5.44
C THR A 220 -8.66 -10.33 6.55
N ILE A 221 -8.19 -11.01 7.60
CA ILE A 221 -8.99 -11.40 8.75
C ILE A 221 -8.41 -10.79 10.02
N GLY A 222 -9.27 -10.27 10.88
CA GLY A 222 -8.90 -9.74 12.18
C GLY A 222 -7.85 -8.62 12.08
N GLN A 223 -6.79 -8.74 12.87
CA GLN A 223 -5.65 -7.82 12.86
C GLN A 223 -4.50 -8.30 11.95
N GLY A 224 -4.69 -9.42 11.24
CA GLY A 224 -3.73 -9.99 10.32
C GLY A 224 -2.70 -10.92 10.93
N LEU A 225 -2.95 -11.49 12.09
CA LEU A 225 -2.01 -12.44 12.68
C LEU A 225 -1.89 -13.73 11.88
N LEU A 226 -3.01 -14.24 11.34
CA LEU A 226 -3.03 -15.41 10.46
C LEU A 226 -3.12 -15.04 8.98
N PHE A 227 -3.98 -14.07 8.65
CA PHE A 227 -4.22 -13.62 7.29
C PHE A 227 -4.14 -12.10 7.22
N GLY A 228 -3.17 -11.59 6.51
CA GLY A 228 -3.06 -10.20 6.18
C GLY A 228 -2.58 -10.07 4.75
N CYS A 229 -3.08 -9.09 4.06
CA CYS A 229 -2.58 -8.73 2.76
C CYS A 229 -2.53 -7.23 2.65
N ALA A 230 -1.31 -6.68 2.64
CA ALA A 230 -1.00 -5.28 2.36
C ALA A 230 -1.90 -4.25 3.08
N THR A 231 -2.33 -4.55 4.30
CA THR A 231 -3.42 -3.82 4.96
C THR A 231 -2.92 -2.67 5.83
N TYR A 232 -1.64 -2.67 6.20
CA TYR A 232 -1.03 -1.55 6.87
C TYR A 232 -0.26 -0.69 5.86
N GLY A 233 -0.70 0.55 5.75
CA GLY A 233 0.13 1.61 5.25
C GLY A 233 1.19 2.02 6.27
N SER A 234 1.35 3.31 6.46
CA SER A 234 2.22 3.84 7.50
C SER A 234 1.59 3.66 8.90
N LYS A 235 2.41 3.64 9.94
CA LYS A 235 1.93 3.68 11.34
C LYS A 235 1.03 4.89 11.62
N ALA A 236 1.18 5.97 10.84
CA ALA A 236 0.32 7.14 10.91
C ALA A 236 -1.14 6.84 10.57
N MET A 237 -1.42 5.88 9.68
CA MET A 237 -2.80 5.48 9.35
C MET A 237 -3.54 4.83 10.53
N LEU A 238 -2.81 4.20 11.47
CA LEU A 238 -3.41 3.65 12.68
C LEU A 238 -4.02 4.74 13.58
N LEU A 239 -3.53 5.98 13.47
CA LEU A 239 -4.04 7.11 14.25
C LEU A 239 -5.41 7.61 13.76
N ASP A 240 -5.76 7.34 12.51
CA ASP A 240 -7.04 7.74 11.94
C ASP A 240 -8.09 6.65 12.10
N ALA A 241 -7.71 5.41 11.86
CA ALA A 241 -8.63 4.28 11.98
C ALA A 241 -7.93 3.08 12.62
N PRO A 242 -8.41 2.59 13.75
CA PRO A 242 -7.94 1.33 14.32
C PRO A 242 -8.26 0.20 13.32
N ARG A 243 -7.38 -0.80 13.27
CA ARG A 243 -7.55 -1.89 12.32
C ARG A 243 -8.82 -2.70 12.61
N ARG A 244 -9.44 -3.16 11.57
CA ARG A 244 -10.76 -3.77 11.52
C ARG A 244 -10.71 -5.26 11.85
N THR A 245 -11.82 -5.74 12.39
CA THR A 245 -12.01 -7.15 12.72
C THR A 245 -12.90 -7.90 11.75
N THR A 246 -13.43 -7.23 10.72
CA THR A 246 -14.24 -7.89 9.68
C THR A 246 -13.33 -8.50 8.62
N MET A 247 -13.69 -9.71 8.19
CA MET A 247 -13.06 -10.32 7.04
C MET A 247 -13.40 -9.53 5.79
N VAL A 248 -12.40 -9.28 4.99
CA VAL A 248 -12.59 -8.62 3.70
C VAL A 248 -12.00 -9.51 2.62
N LEU A 249 -12.86 -9.96 1.71
CA LEU A 249 -12.49 -10.61 0.46
C LEU A 249 -12.32 -9.53 -0.60
N HIS A 250 -11.17 -9.49 -1.24
CA HIS A 250 -10.90 -8.57 -2.34
C HIS A 250 -10.43 -9.34 -3.56
N ASN A 251 -10.98 -8.98 -4.73
CA ASN A 251 -10.41 -9.41 -5.99
C ASN A 251 -8.98 -8.85 -6.14
N HIS A 252 -8.06 -9.70 -6.55
CA HIS A 252 -6.71 -9.32 -6.88
C HIS A 252 -6.64 -8.89 -8.36
N SER A 253 -6.33 -7.64 -8.60
CA SER A 253 -6.13 -7.07 -9.93
C SER A 253 -4.77 -6.38 -10.07
N SER A 254 -3.92 -6.51 -9.05
CA SER A 254 -2.57 -5.95 -9.01
C SER A 254 -1.62 -6.72 -9.92
N MET A 255 -0.52 -6.07 -10.29
CA MET A 255 0.63 -6.69 -10.96
C MET A 255 1.53 -7.47 -9.99
N SER A 256 1.28 -7.37 -8.67
CA SER A 256 2.05 -8.12 -7.68
C SER A 256 1.84 -9.63 -7.84
N GLU A 257 2.91 -10.36 -8.07
CA GLU A 257 2.90 -11.83 -8.15
C GLU A 257 3.00 -12.51 -6.79
N ALA A 258 3.15 -11.72 -5.73
CA ALA A 258 3.20 -12.19 -4.36
C ALA A 258 1.86 -12.01 -3.62
N ARG A 259 1.75 -12.55 -2.43
CA ARG A 259 0.74 -12.26 -1.40
C ARG A 259 -0.74 -12.24 -1.86
N PHE A 260 -1.14 -13.10 -2.77
CA PHE A 260 -2.54 -13.34 -3.12
C PHE A 260 -2.87 -14.84 -3.07
N PHE A 261 -4.14 -15.17 -3.08
CA PHE A 261 -4.67 -16.53 -3.16
C PHE A 261 -5.28 -16.75 -4.54
N ARG A 262 -5.26 -18.01 -5.02
CA ARG A 262 -5.86 -18.41 -6.30
C ARG A 262 -6.77 -19.59 -6.09
N GLY A 263 -8.06 -19.45 -6.38
CA GLY A 263 -9.04 -20.50 -6.19
C GLY A 263 -10.44 -19.95 -6.01
N VAL A 264 -11.10 -20.31 -4.91
CA VAL A 264 -12.48 -19.88 -4.63
C VAL A 264 -12.61 -19.39 -3.20
N ALA A 265 -13.43 -18.37 -3.01
CA ALA A 265 -13.76 -17.81 -1.72
C ALA A 265 -15.24 -17.40 -1.67
N GLY A 266 -15.83 -17.39 -0.49
CA GLY A 266 -17.20 -16.94 -0.36
C GLY A 266 -17.59 -16.59 1.05
N GLY A 267 -18.62 -15.75 1.17
CA GLY A 267 -19.22 -15.29 2.40
C GLY A 267 -20.73 -15.53 2.42
N ILE A 268 -21.25 -15.90 3.58
CA ILE A 268 -22.70 -16.05 3.81
C ILE A 268 -23.05 -15.30 5.08
N ARG A 269 -23.96 -14.33 4.95
CA ARG A 269 -24.52 -13.59 6.07
C ARG A 269 -25.92 -14.05 6.39
N ASN A 270 -26.16 -14.44 7.65
CA ASN A 270 -27.47 -14.79 8.16
C ASN A 270 -27.72 -14.08 9.51
N GLY A 271 -28.55 -13.03 9.48
CA GLY A 271 -28.73 -12.16 10.63
C GLY A 271 -27.41 -11.53 11.10
N ASN A 272 -27.03 -11.85 12.32
CA ASN A 272 -25.79 -11.37 12.95
C ASN A 272 -24.57 -12.25 12.65
N TRP A 273 -24.72 -13.38 12.00
CA TRP A 273 -23.63 -14.29 11.68
C TRP A 273 -23.10 -14.05 10.28
N LEU A 274 -21.80 -13.99 10.14
CA LEU A 274 -21.06 -13.99 8.89
C LEU A 274 -20.07 -15.15 8.88
N LEU A 275 -20.31 -16.12 7.99
CA LEU A 275 -19.36 -17.18 7.70
C LEU A 275 -18.63 -16.83 6.41
N THR A 276 -17.31 -16.86 6.44
CA THR A 276 -16.49 -16.73 5.24
C THR A 276 -15.50 -17.88 5.19
N ALA A 277 -15.29 -18.44 3.98
CA ALA A 277 -14.35 -19.52 3.76
C ALA A 277 -13.68 -19.38 2.41
N PHE A 278 -12.47 -19.93 2.28
CA PHE A 278 -11.73 -19.92 1.04
C PHE A 278 -10.84 -21.15 0.88
N LEU A 279 -10.57 -21.48 -0.37
CA LEU A 279 -9.62 -22.50 -0.80
C LEU A 279 -8.72 -21.93 -1.88
N SER A 280 -7.43 -22.19 -1.77
CA SER A 280 -6.41 -21.69 -2.68
C SER A 280 -5.44 -22.78 -3.07
N TYR A 281 -5.14 -22.85 -4.35
CA TYR A 281 -4.03 -23.64 -4.90
C TYR A 281 -3.16 -22.74 -5.76
N ARG A 282 -1.87 -22.64 -5.43
CA ARG A 282 -0.89 -21.83 -6.16
C ARG A 282 0.42 -22.57 -6.35
N GLN A 283 1.08 -22.23 -7.44
CA GLN A 283 2.49 -22.56 -7.66
C GLN A 283 3.35 -21.36 -7.31
N LEU A 284 4.36 -21.56 -6.47
CA LEU A 284 5.24 -20.53 -5.95
C LEU A 284 6.64 -20.69 -6.51
N ASP A 285 7.34 -19.59 -6.63
CA ASP A 285 8.73 -19.54 -7.03
C ASP A 285 9.63 -19.77 -5.85
N SER A 286 10.65 -20.62 -6.02
CA SER A 286 11.53 -20.92 -4.90
C SER A 286 12.95 -21.25 -5.34
N ARG A 287 13.89 -21.02 -4.42
CA ARG A 287 15.22 -21.60 -4.47
C ARG A 287 15.18 -22.97 -3.80
N GLN A 288 15.49 -24.00 -4.56
CA GLN A 288 15.53 -25.38 -4.10
C GLN A 288 16.95 -25.95 -4.13
N GLU A 289 17.19 -26.90 -3.23
CA GLU A 289 18.34 -27.78 -3.23
C GLU A 289 17.82 -29.24 -3.12
N GLY A 290 17.85 -29.98 -4.23
CA GLY A 290 17.13 -31.25 -4.35
C GLY A 290 15.61 -31.05 -4.16
N ASP A 291 14.99 -31.84 -3.29
CA ASP A 291 13.56 -31.76 -2.95
C ASP A 291 13.27 -30.80 -1.79
N THR A 292 14.21 -29.94 -1.44
CA THR A 292 14.10 -29.04 -0.28
C THR A 292 14.06 -27.58 -0.69
N VAL A 293 13.04 -26.84 -0.23
CA VAL A 293 12.89 -25.41 -0.42
C VAL A 293 13.74 -24.66 0.61
N ARG A 294 14.68 -23.84 0.13
CA ARG A 294 15.54 -22.98 0.97
C ARG A 294 14.93 -21.59 1.20
N SER A 295 14.27 -21.04 0.18
CA SER A 295 13.59 -19.73 0.27
C SER A 295 12.57 -19.59 -0.85
N PHE A 296 11.49 -18.85 -0.56
CA PHE A 296 10.58 -18.36 -1.59
C PHE A 296 11.12 -17.09 -2.24
N LEU A 297 10.75 -16.87 -3.50
CA LEU A 297 11.06 -15.67 -4.28
C LEU A 297 9.75 -14.90 -4.50
N TYR A 298 9.78 -13.61 -4.23
CA TYR A 298 8.59 -12.74 -4.29
C TYR A 298 8.76 -11.57 -5.27
N ASP A 299 9.88 -11.56 -6.03
CA ASP A 299 10.21 -10.51 -6.98
C ASP A 299 9.57 -10.69 -8.37
N GLY A 300 9.05 -11.88 -8.67
CA GLY A 300 8.38 -12.23 -9.92
C GLY A 300 9.27 -12.25 -11.16
N TYR A 301 10.59 -12.06 -11.04
CA TYR A 301 11.46 -11.95 -12.21
C TYR A 301 11.86 -13.29 -12.82
N HIS A 302 11.60 -13.42 -14.15
CA HIS A 302 11.96 -14.61 -14.95
C HIS A 302 12.72 -14.23 -16.24
N ARG A 303 13.70 -13.33 -16.12
CA ARG A 303 14.45 -12.72 -17.21
C ARG A 303 15.63 -13.56 -17.70
N THR A 304 16.20 -14.36 -16.80
CA THR A 304 17.37 -15.20 -17.06
C THR A 304 17.02 -16.68 -16.98
N ALA A 305 17.82 -17.57 -17.58
CA ALA A 305 17.63 -19.03 -17.48
C ALA A 305 17.61 -19.52 -16.03
N ARG A 306 18.42 -18.88 -15.15
CA ARG A 306 18.46 -19.19 -13.72
C ARG A 306 17.17 -18.75 -13.00
N GLU A 307 16.64 -17.57 -13.27
CA GLU A 307 15.36 -17.10 -12.71
C GLU A 307 14.22 -18.00 -13.20
N LEU A 308 14.18 -18.30 -14.51
CA LEU A 308 13.16 -19.16 -15.12
C LEU A 308 13.16 -20.60 -14.55
N SER A 309 14.32 -21.15 -14.17
CA SER A 309 14.41 -22.50 -13.55
C SER A 309 13.76 -22.55 -12.16
N ARG A 310 13.55 -21.42 -11.51
CA ARG A 310 12.95 -21.28 -10.17
C ARG A 310 11.48 -20.96 -10.18
N ARG A 311 10.93 -20.78 -11.38
CA ARG A 311 9.54 -20.40 -11.58
C ARG A 311 8.59 -21.55 -11.27
N ARG A 312 7.55 -21.27 -10.44
CA ARG A 312 6.42 -22.17 -10.18
C ARG A 312 6.82 -23.61 -9.87
N ASN A 313 7.83 -23.77 -9.02
CA ASN A 313 8.42 -25.05 -8.71
C ASN A 313 7.99 -25.63 -7.35
N VAL A 314 7.08 -24.94 -6.60
CA VAL A 314 6.48 -25.41 -5.36
C VAL A 314 4.98 -25.26 -5.41
N ASP A 315 4.24 -26.35 -5.20
CA ASP A 315 2.80 -26.31 -5.05
C ASP A 315 2.43 -25.94 -3.61
N ASN A 316 1.51 -25.00 -3.46
CA ASN A 316 0.96 -24.57 -2.20
C ASN A 316 -0.57 -24.68 -2.21
N PHE A 317 -1.10 -25.45 -1.29
CA PHE A 317 -2.52 -25.50 -0.97
C PHE A 317 -2.79 -24.74 0.33
N THR A 318 -3.79 -23.87 0.34
CA THR A 318 -4.20 -23.14 1.55
C THR A 318 -5.72 -23.15 1.66
N ALA A 319 -6.20 -23.48 2.86
CA ALA A 319 -7.61 -23.41 3.22
C ALA A 319 -7.77 -22.57 4.48
N GLY A 320 -8.83 -21.79 4.54
CA GLY A 320 -9.10 -21.01 5.74
C GLY A 320 -10.49 -20.40 5.75
N GLY A 321 -10.81 -19.78 6.86
CA GLY A 321 -12.10 -19.12 7.02
C GLY A 321 -12.28 -18.48 8.38
N GLN A 322 -13.43 -17.82 8.54
CA GLN A 322 -13.83 -17.14 9.74
C GLN A 322 -15.33 -17.31 9.99
N LEU A 323 -15.70 -17.55 11.22
CA LEU A 323 -17.06 -17.36 11.73
C LEU A 323 -17.07 -16.10 12.60
N LEU A 324 -17.83 -15.09 12.19
CA LEU A 324 -17.92 -13.80 12.86
C LEU A 324 -19.35 -13.54 13.32
N TYR A 325 -19.52 -13.18 14.60
CA TYR A 325 -20.76 -12.68 15.16
C TYR A 325 -20.72 -11.16 15.26
N LEU A 326 -21.71 -10.50 14.64
CA LEU A 326 -21.75 -9.06 14.43
C LEU A 326 -22.87 -8.43 15.26
N ARG A 327 -22.52 -7.43 16.06
CA ARG A 327 -23.44 -6.48 16.69
C ARG A 327 -22.93 -5.06 16.42
N PRO A 328 -23.78 -4.04 16.45
CA PRO A 328 -23.34 -2.66 16.19
C PRO A 328 -22.19 -2.20 17.09
N GLN A 329 -22.22 -2.60 18.37
CA GLN A 329 -21.28 -2.15 19.39
C GLN A 329 -20.13 -3.13 19.64
N TRP A 330 -20.27 -4.41 19.27
CA TRP A 330 -19.23 -5.40 19.50
C TRP A 330 -19.28 -6.54 18.47
N ARG A 331 -18.16 -7.16 18.25
CA ARG A 331 -18.00 -8.31 17.36
C ARG A 331 -16.98 -9.25 17.95
N ILE A 332 -17.18 -10.51 17.67
CA ILE A 332 -16.23 -11.57 17.99
C ILE A 332 -16.16 -12.54 16.83
N GLY A 333 -14.97 -12.94 16.44
CA GLY A 333 -14.72 -13.88 15.35
C GLY A 333 -13.72 -14.93 15.73
N VAL A 334 -13.92 -16.12 15.19
CA VAL A 334 -12.97 -17.23 15.27
C VAL A 334 -12.53 -17.56 13.86
N SER A 335 -11.22 -17.68 13.64
CA SER A 335 -10.63 -17.94 12.32
C SER A 335 -9.68 -19.11 12.37
N GLY A 336 -9.59 -19.84 11.25
CA GLY A 336 -8.66 -20.95 11.11
C GLY A 336 -7.92 -20.91 9.79
N LEU A 337 -6.69 -21.40 9.81
CA LEU A 337 -5.78 -21.51 8.67
C LEU A 337 -5.17 -22.91 8.63
N TYR A 338 -5.11 -23.49 7.44
CA TYR A 338 -4.22 -24.60 7.12
C TYR A 338 -3.52 -24.34 5.79
N THR A 339 -2.22 -24.57 5.72
CA THR A 339 -1.44 -24.49 4.48
C THR A 339 -0.51 -25.69 4.35
N HIS A 340 -0.39 -26.22 3.14
CA HIS A 340 0.44 -27.36 2.78
C HIS A 340 1.33 -27.04 1.58
N TYR A 341 2.59 -27.46 1.64
CA TYR A 341 3.55 -27.38 0.54
C TYR A 341 3.94 -28.79 0.10
N ASN A 342 4.02 -29.05 -1.21
CA ASN A 342 4.43 -30.36 -1.72
C ASN A 342 5.92 -30.70 -1.40
N HIS A 343 6.77 -29.68 -1.25
CA HIS A 343 8.18 -29.80 -0.88
C HIS A 343 8.43 -29.46 0.58
N PHE A 344 9.51 -30.03 1.15
CA PHE A 344 9.90 -29.77 2.53
C PHE A 344 10.58 -28.39 2.64
N LEU A 345 10.05 -27.49 3.45
CA LEU A 345 10.66 -26.20 3.76
C LEU A 345 11.78 -26.41 4.77
N HIS A 346 12.99 -26.02 4.41
CA HIS A 346 14.14 -26.05 5.31
C HIS A 346 15.08 -24.88 4.99
N PRO A 347 14.74 -23.66 5.45
CA PRO A 347 15.58 -22.49 5.31
C PRO A 347 16.99 -22.76 5.80
N GLU A 348 18.00 -22.18 5.13
CA GLU A 348 19.38 -22.25 5.55
C GLU A 348 19.50 -21.80 7.02
N TYR A 349 20.24 -22.57 7.82
CA TYR A 349 20.39 -22.25 9.24
C TYR A 349 21.25 -21.00 9.43
N ARG A 350 20.64 -19.95 9.98
CA ARG A 350 21.27 -18.72 10.42
C ARG A 350 20.63 -18.30 11.74
N ALA A 351 21.31 -17.51 12.55
CA ALA A 351 20.76 -17.07 13.84
C ALA A 351 19.34 -16.49 13.74
N TYR A 352 19.02 -15.76 12.68
CA TYR A 352 17.71 -15.14 12.48
C TYR A 352 16.67 -16.06 11.82
N THR A 353 17.09 -17.18 11.19
CA THR A 353 16.17 -18.16 10.57
C THR A 353 15.89 -19.37 11.46
N GLN A 354 16.44 -19.40 12.68
CA GLN A 354 16.36 -20.57 13.56
C GLN A 354 14.92 -21.01 13.87
N TYR A 355 13.98 -20.06 13.90
CA TYR A 355 12.56 -20.29 14.20
C TYR A 355 11.65 -20.16 12.98
N PHE A 356 12.20 -19.99 11.78
CA PHE A 356 11.39 -19.98 10.57
C PHE A 356 10.72 -21.35 10.36
N MET A 357 9.59 -21.33 9.67
CA MET A 357 8.86 -22.54 9.34
C MET A 357 9.75 -23.61 8.74
N ARG A 358 9.65 -24.84 9.27
CA ARG A 358 10.25 -26.05 8.75
C ARG A 358 9.19 -27.14 8.60
N GLY A 359 9.27 -27.95 7.53
CA GLY A 359 8.25 -28.94 7.24
C GLY A 359 7.39 -28.58 6.04
N LYS A 360 6.28 -29.29 5.88
CA LYS A 360 5.34 -29.10 4.76
C LYS A 360 4.06 -28.37 5.18
N ASP A 361 3.72 -28.41 6.47
CA ASP A 361 2.41 -28.00 6.95
C ASP A 361 2.52 -26.87 7.98
N ALA A 362 1.66 -25.87 7.86
CA ALA A 362 1.39 -24.91 8.90
C ALA A 362 -0.12 -24.79 9.13
N ALA A 363 -0.51 -24.61 10.39
CA ALA A 363 -1.89 -24.38 10.78
C ALA A 363 -1.93 -23.37 11.92
N GLY A 364 -3.04 -22.65 12.04
CA GLY A 364 -3.26 -21.70 13.11
C GLY A 364 -4.73 -21.45 13.34
N LEU A 365 -5.04 -21.04 14.58
CA LEU A 365 -6.36 -20.58 14.98
C LEU A 365 -6.21 -19.19 15.58
N SER A 366 -7.20 -18.32 15.36
CA SER A 366 -7.25 -17.02 16.01
C SER A 366 -8.64 -16.64 16.46
N VAL A 367 -8.68 -15.80 17.48
CA VAL A 367 -9.87 -15.11 17.97
C VAL A 367 -9.64 -13.63 17.83
N ASN A 368 -10.55 -12.95 17.15
CA ASN A 368 -10.52 -11.51 17.00
C ASN A 368 -11.76 -10.88 17.62
N TYR A 369 -11.63 -9.66 18.11
CA TYR A 369 -12.70 -8.94 18.79
C TYR A 369 -12.67 -7.45 18.48
N TYR A 370 -13.84 -6.84 18.58
CA TYR A 370 -14.06 -5.40 18.52
C TYR A 370 -15.16 -5.02 19.50
N LEU A 371 -14.91 -3.95 20.25
CA LEU A 371 -15.86 -3.36 21.17
C LEU A 371 -15.81 -1.84 21.02
N HIS A 372 -16.94 -1.23 20.80
CA HIS A 372 -17.10 0.22 20.81
C HIS A 372 -18.13 0.59 21.91
N TYR A 373 -17.70 1.40 22.85
CA TYR A 373 -18.56 1.88 23.92
C TYR A 373 -18.29 3.37 24.20
N HIS A 374 -19.27 4.23 23.88
CA HIS A 374 -19.18 5.67 24.00
C HIS A 374 -17.95 6.24 23.24
N ARG A 375 -16.91 6.57 23.99
CA ARG A 375 -15.66 7.22 23.50
C ARG A 375 -14.47 6.26 23.43
N ILE A 376 -14.72 5.00 23.70
CA ILE A 376 -13.69 3.97 23.77
C ILE A 376 -13.94 2.94 22.67
N THR A 377 -12.89 2.64 21.93
CA THR A 377 -12.86 1.49 21.03
C THR A 377 -11.73 0.57 21.42
N LEU A 378 -12.04 -0.71 21.56
CA LEU A 378 -11.08 -1.76 21.82
C LEU A 378 -11.18 -2.80 20.71
N SER A 379 -10.07 -3.12 20.07
CA SER A 379 -9.99 -4.16 19.04
C SER A 379 -8.71 -4.97 19.20
N GLY A 380 -8.75 -6.22 18.79
CA GLY A 380 -7.58 -7.07 18.89
C GLY A 380 -7.75 -8.43 18.25
N GLU A 381 -6.66 -9.16 18.24
CA GLU A 381 -6.60 -10.55 17.81
C GLU A 381 -5.58 -11.29 18.66
N ALA A 382 -5.90 -12.53 19.02
CA ALA A 382 -4.99 -13.49 19.62
C ALA A 382 -4.97 -14.73 18.74
N ALA A 383 -3.80 -15.22 18.39
CA ALA A 383 -3.60 -16.37 17.51
C ALA A 383 -2.64 -17.37 18.14
N ALA A 384 -2.86 -18.65 17.84
CA ALA A 384 -1.97 -19.75 18.15
C ALA A 384 -1.64 -20.53 16.88
N ASP A 385 -0.37 -20.90 16.72
CA ASP A 385 0.05 -21.82 15.67
C ASP A 385 -0.18 -23.30 16.06
N ARG A 386 0.13 -24.21 15.15
CA ARG A 386 -0.03 -25.65 15.37
C ARG A 386 0.70 -26.19 16.62
N LEU A 387 1.75 -25.54 17.06
CA LEU A 387 2.52 -25.90 18.25
C LEU A 387 2.17 -25.06 19.48
N LEU A 388 1.05 -24.31 19.42
CA LEU A 388 0.54 -23.44 20.48
C LEU A 388 1.48 -22.27 20.84
N HIS A 389 2.35 -21.85 19.93
CA HIS A 389 3.03 -20.57 20.12
C HIS A 389 2.02 -19.45 19.88
N LEU A 390 2.09 -18.40 20.70
CA LEU A 390 1.08 -17.35 20.73
C LEU A 390 1.57 -16.07 20.06
N ALA A 391 0.65 -15.40 19.39
CA ALA A 391 0.79 -14.02 18.96
C ALA A 391 -0.47 -13.24 19.32
N THR A 392 -0.31 -12.00 19.78
CA THR A 392 -1.44 -11.11 20.10
C THR A 392 -1.15 -9.69 19.71
N THR A 393 -2.19 -8.99 19.25
CA THR A 393 -2.19 -7.55 19.03
C THR A 393 -3.49 -6.93 19.51
N ASN A 394 -3.41 -5.81 20.21
CA ASN A 394 -4.54 -5.16 20.86
C ASN A 394 -4.42 -3.67 20.67
N THR A 395 -5.49 -3.02 20.24
CA THR A 395 -5.57 -1.57 20.02
C THR A 395 -6.68 -0.99 20.87
N PHE A 396 -6.33 0.00 21.69
CA PHE A 396 -7.24 0.80 22.48
C PHE A 396 -7.26 2.22 21.93
N VAL A 397 -8.43 2.73 21.61
CA VAL A 397 -8.64 4.11 21.14
C VAL A 397 -9.57 4.82 22.09
N TYR A 398 -9.16 6.01 22.51
CA TYR A 398 -9.97 6.91 23.31
C TYR A 398 -10.18 8.23 22.56
N SER A 399 -11.44 8.56 22.27
CA SER A 399 -11.84 9.75 21.56
C SER A 399 -12.63 10.69 22.50
N PRO A 400 -11.95 11.50 23.35
CA PRO A 400 -12.63 12.40 24.31
C PRO A 400 -13.54 13.41 23.62
N SER A 401 -13.24 13.77 22.38
CA SER A 401 -14.06 14.64 21.52
C SER A 401 -13.89 14.23 20.05
N SER A 402 -14.73 14.75 19.16
CA SER A 402 -14.57 14.59 17.71
C SER A 402 -13.26 15.18 17.15
N SER A 403 -12.60 16.04 17.96
CA SER A 403 -11.34 16.70 17.58
C SER A 403 -10.10 16.05 18.15
N CYS A 404 -10.24 15.07 19.06
CA CYS A 404 -9.10 14.45 19.74
C CYS A 404 -9.26 12.94 19.77
N GLN A 405 -8.24 12.26 19.31
CA GLN A 405 -8.14 10.80 19.37
C GLN A 405 -6.77 10.40 19.92
N LEU A 406 -6.78 9.48 20.87
CA LEU A 406 -5.60 8.87 21.45
C LEU A 406 -5.63 7.38 21.17
N THR A 407 -4.51 6.84 20.73
CA THR A 407 -4.38 5.42 20.34
C THR A 407 -3.24 4.77 21.10
N LEU A 408 -3.52 3.63 21.70
CA LEU A 408 -2.54 2.73 22.31
C LEU A 408 -2.62 1.39 21.58
N GLN A 409 -1.51 0.90 21.03
CA GLN A 409 -1.46 -0.42 20.40
C GLN A 409 -0.33 -1.24 21.01
N HIS A 410 -0.70 -2.39 21.55
CA HIS A 410 0.21 -3.40 22.08
C HIS A 410 0.30 -4.57 21.12
N ARG A 411 1.50 -5.13 20.95
CA ARG A 411 1.72 -6.36 20.19
C ARG A 411 2.77 -7.24 20.87
N ALA A 412 2.53 -8.55 20.87
CA ALA A 412 3.44 -9.55 21.40
C ALA A 412 3.37 -10.80 20.54
N PHE A 413 4.45 -11.09 19.84
CA PHE A 413 4.58 -12.23 18.93
C PHE A 413 5.71 -13.14 19.41
N ALA A 414 5.38 -14.37 19.78
CA ALA A 414 6.38 -15.33 20.22
C ALA A 414 7.45 -15.56 19.13
N PRO A 415 8.72 -15.77 19.49
CA PRO A 415 9.78 -16.00 18.50
C PRO A 415 9.52 -17.20 17.56
N ARG A 416 8.84 -18.22 18.06
CA ARG A 416 8.54 -19.47 17.35
C ARG A 416 7.16 -19.47 16.67
N PHE A 417 6.38 -18.41 16.79
CA PHE A 417 5.08 -18.33 16.13
C PHE A 417 5.24 -18.38 14.61
N VAL A 418 4.47 -19.27 13.97
CA VAL A 418 4.52 -19.49 12.51
C VAL A 418 3.19 -19.11 11.87
N SER A 419 3.21 -18.09 11.06
CA SER A 419 2.09 -17.65 10.23
C SER A 419 2.57 -17.26 8.83
N PRO A 420 2.52 -18.19 7.84
CA PRO A 420 3.04 -17.93 6.49
C PRO A 420 2.30 -16.81 5.74
N HIS A 421 1.06 -16.55 6.11
CA HIS A 421 0.19 -15.54 5.49
C HIS A 421 -0.14 -14.36 6.41
N GLY A 422 0.54 -14.26 7.56
CA GLY A 422 0.33 -13.16 8.50
C GLY A 422 0.97 -11.86 7.99
N ASP A 423 0.23 -10.76 8.14
CA ASP A 423 0.69 -9.39 7.87
C ASP A 423 0.00 -8.42 8.84
N ALA A 424 0.42 -8.48 10.09
CA ALA A 424 -0.01 -7.58 11.16
C ALA A 424 0.88 -6.34 11.24
N LEU A 425 0.51 -5.32 12.05
CA LEU A 425 1.41 -4.22 12.35
C LEU A 425 2.66 -4.76 13.05
N GLN A 426 3.79 -4.66 12.40
CA GLN A 426 5.05 -5.19 12.85
C GLN A 426 6.22 -4.32 12.39
N GLU A 427 7.32 -4.41 13.08
CA GLU A 427 8.57 -3.77 12.73
C GLU A 427 9.54 -4.77 12.05
N GLY A 428 9.34 -6.06 12.30
CA GLY A 428 10.02 -7.18 11.68
C GLY A 428 9.49 -7.49 10.27
N SER A 429 10.04 -8.53 9.64
CA SER A 429 9.61 -9.03 8.32
C SER A 429 8.50 -10.08 8.38
N HIS A 430 8.24 -10.63 9.56
CA HIS A 430 7.25 -11.68 9.81
C HIS A 430 6.51 -11.40 11.12
N VAL A 431 5.29 -11.91 11.25
CA VAL A 431 4.51 -11.88 12.50
C VAL A 431 5.11 -12.88 13.49
N ALA A 432 6.31 -12.58 13.97
CA ALA A 432 7.02 -13.38 14.96
C ALA A 432 8.13 -12.56 15.62
N ASN A 433 8.61 -13.01 16.79
CA ASN A 433 9.81 -12.47 17.44
C ASN A 433 9.74 -10.97 17.73
N GLU A 434 8.58 -10.44 18.14
CA GLU A 434 8.45 -9.01 18.38
C GLU A 434 7.51 -8.70 19.56
N HIS A 435 7.94 -7.78 20.43
CA HIS A 435 7.09 -7.09 21.39
C HIS A 435 7.11 -5.61 21.08
N GLY A 436 5.95 -4.97 21.04
CA GLY A 436 5.85 -3.55 20.70
C GLY A 436 4.72 -2.85 21.45
N LEU A 437 4.93 -1.55 21.68
CA LEU A 437 3.95 -0.64 22.28
C LEU A 437 3.98 0.68 21.49
N LEU A 438 2.89 0.98 20.80
CA LEU A 438 2.71 2.24 20.11
C LEU A 438 1.73 3.11 20.90
N LEU A 439 2.15 4.35 21.14
CA LEU A 439 1.33 5.43 21.69
C LEU A 439 1.22 6.51 20.62
N GLY A 440 0.02 6.98 20.33
CA GLY A 440 -0.14 8.03 19.34
C GLY A 440 -1.43 8.79 19.50
N GLY A 441 -1.61 9.82 18.71
CA GLY A 441 -2.82 10.62 18.72
C GLY A 441 -2.93 11.59 17.56
N LYS A 442 -4.17 12.04 17.37
CA LYS A 442 -4.57 13.04 16.39
C LYS A 442 -5.35 14.13 17.11
N TYR A 443 -5.06 15.39 16.78
CA TYR A 443 -5.80 16.54 17.31
C TYR A 443 -6.07 17.56 16.20
N ASN A 444 -7.34 17.87 15.96
CA ASN A 444 -7.83 18.84 14.97
C ASN A 444 -8.77 19.90 15.57
N GLY A 445 -8.65 20.13 16.90
CA GLY A 445 -9.45 21.13 17.60
C GLY A 445 -9.08 22.58 17.30
N PHE A 446 -7.89 22.84 16.78
CA PHE A 446 -7.51 24.17 16.30
C PHE A 446 -8.08 24.45 14.92
N ARG A 447 -8.54 25.67 14.72
CA ARG A 447 -9.06 26.08 13.42
C ARG A 447 -7.92 26.01 12.38
N ARG A 448 -8.06 25.16 11.35
CA ARG A 448 -7.12 25.00 10.24
C ARG A 448 -5.82 24.29 10.59
N LEU A 449 -5.66 23.74 11.77
CA LEU A 449 -4.45 23.03 12.17
C LEU A 449 -4.82 21.62 12.60
N GLU A 450 -4.17 20.63 12.01
CA GLU A 450 -4.21 19.24 12.45
C GLU A 450 -2.84 18.81 12.91
N LEU A 451 -2.78 18.22 14.09
CA LEU A 451 -1.60 17.64 14.68
C LEU A 451 -1.80 16.13 14.77
N ARG A 452 -0.79 15.36 14.39
CA ARG A 452 -0.75 13.91 14.60
C ARG A 452 0.65 13.45 14.92
N GLY A 453 0.75 12.37 15.68
CA GLY A 453 2.06 11.81 16.00
C GLY A 453 1.96 10.52 16.77
N TYR A 454 3.04 9.77 16.74
CA TYR A 454 3.18 8.52 17.49
C TYR A 454 4.61 8.33 17.98
N VAL A 455 4.73 7.48 19.00
CA VAL A 455 5.98 6.85 19.43
C VAL A 455 5.72 5.35 19.53
N ASP A 456 6.50 4.54 18.85
CA ASP A 456 6.42 3.09 18.82
C ASP A 456 7.72 2.49 19.36
N PHE A 457 7.67 1.86 20.51
CA PHE A 457 8.78 1.12 21.11
C PHE A 457 8.66 -0.36 20.74
N PHE A 458 9.75 -0.96 20.28
CA PHE A 458 9.76 -2.36 19.92
C PHE A 458 11.05 -3.08 20.38
N ARG A 459 10.90 -4.37 20.65
CA ARG A 459 11.96 -5.27 21.03
C ARG A 459 11.82 -6.58 20.30
N PHE A 460 12.95 -7.12 19.86
CA PHE A 460 13.08 -8.45 19.29
C PHE A 460 13.76 -9.36 20.31
N PRO A 461 13.05 -10.35 20.90
CA PRO A 461 13.61 -11.26 21.90
C PRO A 461 14.78 -12.11 21.39
N THR A 462 14.82 -12.38 20.06
CA THR A 462 15.89 -13.18 19.44
C THR A 462 16.49 -12.45 18.23
N SER A 463 17.45 -13.10 17.57
CA SER A 463 18.16 -12.54 16.41
C SER A 463 17.23 -12.11 15.28
N THR A 464 17.58 -10.99 14.64
CA THR A 464 17.01 -10.51 13.39
C THR A 464 18.09 -10.51 12.30
N PHE A 465 17.71 -10.23 11.05
CA PHE A 465 18.68 -10.20 9.92
C PHE A 465 19.88 -9.26 10.18
N ARG A 466 19.66 -8.15 10.89
CA ARG A 466 20.71 -7.14 11.15
C ARG A 466 21.27 -7.17 12.58
N ALA A 467 20.70 -7.96 13.48
CA ALA A 467 21.12 -8.00 14.87
C ALA A 467 21.20 -9.44 15.36
N THR A 468 22.38 -9.89 15.76
CA THR A 468 22.62 -11.19 16.36
C THR A 468 22.31 -11.12 17.85
N GLY A 469 21.25 -11.81 18.29
CA GLY A 469 20.72 -11.74 19.66
C GLY A 469 19.53 -10.81 19.81
N ALA A 470 19.10 -10.58 21.04
CA ALA A 470 18.01 -9.69 21.36
C ALA A 470 18.38 -8.24 21.01
N SER A 471 17.42 -7.52 20.44
CA SER A 471 17.63 -6.13 20.03
C SER A 471 16.37 -5.30 20.23
N GLN A 472 16.50 -3.99 20.23
CA GLN A 472 15.41 -3.06 20.47
C GLN A 472 15.54 -1.79 19.63
N GLY A 473 14.46 -1.02 19.59
CA GLY A 473 14.45 0.27 18.93
C GLY A 473 13.17 1.05 19.22
N PHE A 474 13.08 2.21 18.62
CA PHE A 474 11.86 3.00 18.61
C PHE A 474 11.71 3.74 17.28
N ASP A 475 10.48 4.11 16.96
CA ASP A 475 10.12 4.89 15.79
C ASP A 475 9.11 5.96 16.25
N ALA A 476 9.43 7.22 16.06
CA ALA A 476 8.57 8.32 16.45
C ALA A 476 8.36 9.29 15.29
N MET A 477 7.14 9.79 15.15
CA MET A 477 6.75 10.74 14.12
C MET A 477 5.85 11.83 14.72
N ALA A 478 6.10 13.07 14.31
CA ALA A 478 5.22 14.21 14.52
C ALA A 478 4.90 14.87 13.17
N GLN A 479 3.64 15.14 12.92
CA GLN A 479 3.17 15.77 11.69
C GLN A 479 2.20 16.90 12.02
N LEU A 480 2.39 18.01 11.34
CA LEU A 480 1.54 19.19 11.39
C LEU A 480 1.02 19.48 9.99
N LEU A 481 -0.29 19.60 9.85
CA LEU A 481 -0.97 20.03 8.63
C LEU A 481 -1.66 21.36 8.91
N TRP A 482 -1.22 22.44 8.27
CA TRP A 482 -1.78 23.76 8.44
C TRP A 482 -2.47 24.25 7.15
N GLN A 483 -3.79 24.39 7.20
CA GLN A 483 -4.59 24.94 6.11
C GLN A 483 -4.45 26.47 6.07
N LEU A 484 -3.84 26.98 5.02
CA LEU A 484 -3.67 28.42 4.81
C LEU A 484 -4.98 29.10 4.41
N LYS A 485 -5.08 30.42 4.61
CA LYS A 485 -6.30 31.18 4.31
C LYS A 485 -6.72 31.12 2.82
N ASN A 486 -5.74 31.01 1.94
CA ASN A 486 -5.91 31.06 0.48
C ASN A 486 -5.99 29.67 -0.17
N GLY A 487 -6.43 28.63 0.58
CA GLY A 487 -6.61 27.28 0.03
C GLY A 487 -5.33 26.46 -0.07
N GLY A 488 -4.18 27.01 0.34
CA GLY A 488 -2.94 26.24 0.42
C GLY A 488 -2.86 25.39 1.70
N GLN A 489 -1.90 24.46 1.75
CA GLN A 489 -1.61 23.61 2.91
C GLN A 489 -0.10 23.58 3.15
N LEU A 490 0.33 23.78 4.39
CA LEU A 490 1.69 23.49 4.84
C LEU A 490 1.71 22.15 5.57
N LEU A 491 2.57 21.24 5.11
CA LEU A 491 2.89 19.99 5.78
C LEU A 491 4.29 20.11 6.38
N LEU A 492 4.39 19.86 7.68
CA LEU A 492 5.65 19.69 8.39
C LEU A 492 5.64 18.29 9.00
N ARG A 493 6.60 17.44 8.66
CA ARG A 493 6.73 16.08 9.20
C ARG A 493 8.15 15.86 9.68
N TYR A 494 8.27 15.44 10.93
CA TYR A 494 9.52 14.97 11.50
C TYR A 494 9.36 13.52 11.94
N ARG A 495 10.32 12.67 11.58
CA ARG A 495 10.37 11.27 11.99
C ARG A 495 11.77 10.92 12.46
N THR A 496 11.85 10.18 13.55
CA THR A 496 13.09 9.59 14.03
C THR A 496 12.90 8.10 14.26
N LYS A 497 13.85 7.32 13.78
CA LYS A 497 13.84 5.85 13.93
C LYS A 497 15.20 5.36 14.36
N THR A 498 15.22 4.63 15.46
CA THR A 498 16.43 4.05 16.04
C THR A 498 16.26 2.55 16.14
N LYS A 499 17.24 1.78 15.66
CA LYS A 499 17.30 0.32 15.77
C LYS A 499 18.68 -0.13 16.16
N GLN A 500 18.76 -1.16 17.00
CA GLN A 500 20.02 -1.87 17.21
C GLN A 500 20.37 -2.77 16.03
N GLN A 501 21.63 -2.76 15.65
CA GLN A 501 22.19 -3.62 14.60
C GLN A 501 23.62 -4.03 14.94
N ASN A 502 24.12 -5.10 14.31
CA ASN A 502 25.48 -5.57 14.50
C ASN A 502 26.48 -4.47 14.16
N ILE A 503 27.58 -4.42 14.94
CA ILE A 503 28.77 -3.68 14.56
C ILE A 503 29.51 -4.51 13.51
N PRO A 504 29.78 -3.97 12.29
CA PRO A 504 30.62 -4.66 11.32
C PRO A 504 31.96 -5.05 11.96
N LYS A 505 32.45 -6.25 11.68
CA LYS A 505 33.71 -6.83 12.21
C LYS A 505 33.67 -7.30 13.67
N TYR A 506 32.64 -7.01 14.46
CA TYR A 506 32.53 -7.45 15.86
C TYR A 506 31.29 -8.33 16.04
N ALA A 507 31.45 -9.65 15.93
CA ALA A 507 30.35 -10.59 16.08
C ALA A 507 29.69 -10.47 17.46
N GLY A 508 28.37 -10.33 17.48
CA GLY A 508 27.56 -10.28 18.71
C GLY A 508 27.49 -8.92 19.41
N LEU A 509 28.27 -7.92 18.98
CA LEU A 509 28.14 -6.55 19.51
C LEU A 509 27.14 -5.75 18.69
N LEU A 510 26.24 -5.05 19.41
CA LEU A 510 25.20 -4.21 18.81
C LEU A 510 25.52 -2.74 18.97
N GLN A 511 25.15 -1.94 17.97
CA GLN A 511 25.17 -0.48 18.00
C GLN A 511 23.78 0.07 17.64
N TYR A 512 23.50 1.28 18.07
CA TYR A 512 22.32 1.99 17.59
C TYR A 512 22.59 2.60 16.21
N ALA A 513 21.63 2.39 15.30
CA ALA A 513 21.54 3.11 14.04
C ALA A 513 20.28 3.98 14.11
N THR A 514 20.49 5.29 14.00
CA THR A 514 19.40 6.28 14.08
C THR A 514 19.28 7.02 12.77
N THR A 515 18.05 7.26 12.34
CA THR A 515 17.74 8.09 11.18
C THR A 515 16.73 9.14 11.60
N HIS A 516 17.04 10.40 11.35
CA HIS A 516 16.14 11.54 11.48
C HIS A 516 15.73 12.01 10.11
N ARG A 517 14.45 12.29 9.89
CA ARG A 517 13.92 12.82 8.63
C ARG A 517 13.03 14.00 8.91
N LEU A 518 13.26 15.09 8.20
CA LEU A 518 12.43 16.28 8.22
C LEU A 518 11.94 16.57 6.81
N ARG A 519 10.63 16.72 6.65
CA ARG A 519 9.99 17.19 5.42
C ARG A 519 9.22 18.46 5.71
N VAL A 520 9.44 19.48 4.89
CA VAL A 520 8.62 20.69 4.83
C VAL A 520 8.08 20.81 3.41
N GLN A 521 6.77 20.79 3.26
CA GLN A 521 6.11 20.86 1.96
C GLN A 521 5.00 21.89 1.99
N LEU A 522 4.94 22.72 0.96
CA LEU A 522 3.87 23.68 0.76
C LEU A 522 3.02 23.24 -0.44
N ASN A 523 1.74 23.00 -0.24
CA ASN A 523 0.80 22.67 -1.30
C ASN A 523 0.00 23.92 -1.65
N LEU A 524 0.19 24.45 -2.84
CA LEU A 524 -0.52 25.62 -3.37
C LEU A 524 -1.35 25.17 -4.57
N ARG A 525 -2.60 25.65 -4.65
CA ARG A 525 -3.51 25.26 -5.72
C ARG A 525 -4.46 26.37 -6.09
N ASN A 526 -4.80 26.39 -7.38
CA ASN A 526 -5.99 27.04 -7.91
C ASN A 526 -6.68 26.09 -8.91
N ASP A 527 -7.69 26.57 -9.63
CA ASP A 527 -8.48 25.75 -10.56
C ASP A 527 -7.66 25.08 -11.67
N ARG A 528 -6.53 25.68 -12.05
CA ARG A 528 -5.69 25.22 -13.17
C ARG A 528 -4.30 24.74 -12.74
N TRP A 529 -3.74 25.26 -11.64
CA TRP A 529 -2.38 25.01 -11.21
C TRP A 529 -2.31 24.35 -9.86
N GLU A 530 -1.41 23.40 -9.74
CA GLU A 530 -0.98 22.78 -8.49
C GLU A 530 0.55 22.96 -8.36
N LEU A 531 1.03 23.44 -7.22
CA LEU A 531 2.45 23.63 -6.95
C LEU A 531 2.78 23.03 -5.58
N HIS A 532 3.76 22.14 -5.53
CA HIS A 532 4.18 21.45 -4.32
C HIS A 532 5.70 21.52 -4.15
N PRO A 533 6.27 22.69 -3.78
CA PRO A 533 7.66 22.77 -3.37
C PRO A 533 7.85 22.03 -2.03
N ALA A 534 8.95 21.27 -1.94
CA ALA A 534 9.30 20.55 -0.73
C ALA A 534 10.81 20.53 -0.48
N ILE A 535 11.15 20.48 0.79
CA ILE A 535 12.51 20.31 1.32
C ILE A 535 12.50 19.06 2.17
N ASP A 536 13.38 18.12 1.87
CA ASP A 536 13.62 16.91 2.65
C ASP A 536 15.04 16.91 3.19
N ILE A 537 15.21 16.61 4.47
CA ILE A 537 16.49 16.45 5.13
C ILE A 537 16.50 15.09 5.84
N ALA A 538 17.52 14.30 5.61
CA ALA A 538 17.75 13.01 6.25
C ALA A 538 19.13 13.00 6.91
N LEU A 539 19.19 12.73 8.21
CA LEU A 539 20.41 12.53 8.96
C LEU A 539 20.42 11.08 9.47
N ALA A 540 21.35 10.28 8.99
CA ALA A 540 21.50 8.91 9.44
C ALA A 540 22.84 8.77 10.19
N GLY A 541 22.82 8.08 11.34
CA GLY A 541 24.01 7.95 12.18
C GLY A 541 24.15 6.57 12.77
N LYS A 542 25.40 6.13 12.94
CA LYS A 542 25.80 4.94 13.65
C LYS A 542 27.00 5.27 14.53
N GLN A 543 27.08 4.65 15.70
CA GLN A 543 28.17 4.91 16.65
C GLN A 543 29.56 4.66 16.06
N THR A 544 29.72 3.70 15.16
CA THR A 544 31.03 3.30 14.62
C THR A 544 31.39 3.96 13.29
N THR A 545 30.44 4.47 12.52
CA THR A 545 30.71 5.04 11.19
C THR A 545 30.40 6.53 11.10
N GLY A 546 29.91 7.13 12.20
CA GLY A 546 29.54 8.54 12.23
C GLY A 546 28.17 8.81 11.53
N ASN A 547 27.94 10.09 11.26
CA ASN A 547 26.71 10.59 10.67
C ASN A 547 26.87 10.82 9.18
N THR A 548 25.81 10.54 8.43
CA THR A 548 25.67 10.84 7.01
C THR A 548 24.46 11.75 6.81
N LEU A 549 24.60 12.77 5.97
CA LEU A 549 23.59 13.77 5.69
C LEU A 549 23.06 13.61 4.26
N GLY A 550 21.77 13.72 4.12
CA GLY A 550 21.11 13.86 2.83
C GLY A 550 20.14 15.04 2.84
N TRP A 551 20.04 15.73 1.73
CA TRP A 551 19.01 16.73 1.52
C TRP A 551 18.52 16.70 0.08
N MET A 552 17.28 17.09 -0.11
CA MET A 552 16.62 17.17 -1.40
C MET A 552 15.72 18.39 -1.47
N LEU A 553 15.82 19.12 -2.56
CA LEU A 553 14.85 20.14 -2.95
C LEU A 553 14.03 19.59 -4.10
N SER A 554 12.73 19.61 -3.97
CA SER A 554 11.82 19.15 -5.03
C SER A 554 10.71 20.14 -5.30
N LEU A 555 10.32 20.24 -6.58
CA LEU A 555 9.16 20.98 -7.03
C LEU A 555 8.31 20.05 -7.90
N ARG A 556 7.12 19.74 -7.44
CA ARG A 556 6.10 19.05 -8.22
C ARG A 556 5.05 20.06 -8.66
N THR A 557 4.68 20.02 -9.93
CA THR A 557 3.69 20.93 -10.50
C THR A 557 2.63 20.16 -11.26
N GLY A 558 1.39 20.65 -11.24
CA GLY A 558 0.29 20.19 -12.07
C GLY A 558 -0.33 21.37 -12.81
N PHE A 559 -0.71 21.16 -14.06
CA PHE A 559 -1.39 22.16 -14.86
C PHE A 559 -2.54 21.52 -15.65
N ARG A 560 -3.71 22.10 -15.56
CA ARG A 560 -4.93 21.68 -16.29
C ARG A 560 -5.37 22.78 -17.24
N PRO A 561 -4.79 22.82 -18.48
CA PRO A 561 -5.20 23.84 -19.46
C PRO A 561 -6.65 23.70 -19.85
N THR A 562 -7.17 22.47 -19.90
CA THR A 562 -8.57 22.13 -20.18
C THR A 562 -9.07 21.06 -19.21
N SER A 563 -10.37 20.81 -19.19
CA SER A 563 -10.96 19.71 -18.40
C SER A 563 -10.49 18.31 -18.84
N THR A 564 -9.99 18.18 -20.06
CA THR A 564 -9.58 16.91 -20.67
C THR A 564 -8.08 16.68 -20.70
N LEU A 565 -7.26 17.72 -20.46
CA LEU A 565 -5.79 17.63 -20.51
C LEU A 565 -5.21 17.98 -19.14
N LYS A 566 -4.42 17.07 -18.57
CA LYS A 566 -3.64 17.26 -17.36
C LYS A 566 -2.15 17.08 -17.69
N LEU A 567 -1.36 18.07 -17.36
CA LEU A 567 0.09 18.04 -17.41
C LEU A 567 0.63 18.06 -16.00
N ALA A 568 1.68 17.31 -15.73
CA ALA A 568 2.38 17.36 -14.44
C ALA A 568 3.88 17.22 -14.65
N ALA A 569 4.65 17.85 -13.79
CA ALA A 569 6.09 17.76 -13.80
C ALA A 569 6.65 17.65 -12.38
N LEU A 570 7.80 17.01 -12.27
CA LEU A 570 8.62 16.95 -11.07
C LEU A 570 10.06 17.32 -11.47
N ALA A 571 10.69 18.17 -10.67
CA ALA A 571 12.12 18.35 -10.65
C ALA A 571 12.61 18.21 -9.21
N ALA A 572 13.61 17.37 -8.96
CA ALA A 572 14.21 17.18 -7.65
C ALA A 572 15.72 17.11 -7.78
N VAL A 573 16.42 17.94 -7.01
CA VAL A 573 17.88 17.91 -6.88
C VAL A 573 18.21 17.39 -5.49
N PHE A 574 19.09 16.40 -5.42
CA PHE A 574 19.42 15.74 -4.17
C PHE A 574 20.93 15.54 -4.02
N PHE A 575 21.38 15.65 -2.77
CA PHE A 575 22.74 15.39 -2.35
C PHE A 575 22.70 14.59 -1.07
N THR A 576 23.16 13.35 -1.12
CA THR A 576 23.19 12.46 0.03
C THR A 576 24.53 11.75 0.08
N ASP A 577 25.07 11.57 1.28
CA ASP A 577 26.37 10.92 1.46
C ASP A 577 26.30 9.42 1.10
N ASP A 578 25.20 8.77 1.49
CA ASP A 578 24.97 7.34 1.25
C ASP A 578 23.48 6.99 1.13
N TYR A 579 23.20 5.68 0.98
CA TYR A 579 21.81 5.18 0.94
C TYR A 579 21.08 5.31 2.29
N ALA A 580 21.78 5.35 3.42
CA ALA A 580 21.14 5.48 4.74
C ALA A 580 20.50 6.87 4.91
N SER A 581 21.10 7.90 4.30
CA SER A 581 20.59 9.28 4.24
C SER A 581 19.75 9.59 3.00
N ALA A 582 19.24 8.57 2.28
CA ALA A 582 18.40 8.73 1.09
C ALA A 582 17.12 9.53 1.39
N CYS A 583 16.74 10.41 0.47
CA CYS A 583 15.46 11.11 0.45
C CYS A 583 14.48 10.40 -0.49
N TYR A 584 13.17 10.64 -0.31
CA TYR A 584 12.13 9.98 -1.10
C TYR A 584 11.14 11.00 -1.65
N VAL A 585 10.78 10.84 -2.93
CA VAL A 585 9.84 11.74 -3.58
C VAL A 585 8.69 10.97 -4.21
N TYR A 586 7.45 11.44 -3.99
CA TYR A 586 6.28 10.92 -4.67
C TYR A 586 6.15 11.55 -6.06
N GLU A 587 6.25 10.73 -7.09
CA GLU A 587 6.32 11.19 -8.48
C GLU A 587 4.94 11.34 -9.12
N PRO A 588 4.78 12.24 -10.12
CA PRO A 588 3.71 12.14 -11.09
C PRO A 588 3.80 10.79 -11.83
N TYR A 589 2.67 10.08 -11.95
CA TYR A 589 2.67 8.73 -12.50
C TYR A 589 1.45 8.46 -13.39
N LEU A 590 1.60 7.47 -14.27
CA LEU A 590 0.51 6.86 -15.01
C LEU A 590 -0.32 5.98 -14.06
N ARG A 591 -1.57 5.71 -14.39
CA ARG A 591 -2.46 4.91 -13.53
C ARG A 591 -1.83 3.56 -13.17
N HIS A 592 -2.02 3.14 -11.94
CA HIS A 592 -1.48 1.89 -11.40
C HIS A 592 0.06 1.76 -11.51
N ALA A 593 0.76 2.89 -11.51
CA ALA A 593 2.22 2.95 -11.58
C ALA A 593 2.81 3.92 -10.55
N GLY A 594 2.06 4.20 -9.48
CA GLY A 594 2.47 5.09 -8.39
C GLY A 594 3.57 4.48 -7.54
N GLY A 595 4.37 5.34 -6.91
CA GLY A 595 5.41 4.90 -5.99
C GLY A 595 6.32 6.05 -5.54
N PHE A 596 7.17 5.72 -4.56
CA PHE A 596 8.18 6.63 -4.05
C PHE A 596 9.54 6.36 -4.69
N GLY A 597 10.04 7.33 -5.44
CA GLY A 597 11.39 7.28 -5.97
C GLY A 597 12.43 7.55 -4.89
N ALA A 598 13.37 6.61 -4.66
CA ALA A 598 14.52 6.83 -3.80
C ALA A 598 15.57 7.70 -4.51
N CYS A 599 16.01 8.75 -3.82
CA CYS A 599 17.04 9.68 -4.25
C CYS A 599 18.24 9.56 -3.31
N TYR A 600 19.34 9.00 -3.80
CA TYR A 600 20.57 8.78 -3.03
C TYR A 600 21.81 9.11 -3.88
N TYR A 601 22.93 9.40 -3.26
CA TYR A 601 24.11 10.06 -3.83
C TYR A 601 23.81 11.50 -4.30
N HIS A 602 24.46 11.99 -5.35
CA HIS A 602 24.29 13.36 -5.84
C HIS A 602 23.65 13.31 -7.22
N GLY A 603 22.52 13.94 -7.41
CA GLY A 603 21.85 13.86 -8.70
C GLY A 603 20.63 14.76 -8.87
N LEU A 604 20.03 14.57 -10.04
CA LEU A 604 18.78 15.19 -10.46
C LEU A 604 17.78 14.11 -10.83
N ARG A 605 16.54 14.27 -10.40
CA ARG A 605 15.40 13.49 -10.86
C ARG A 605 14.36 14.40 -11.49
N ALA A 606 13.95 14.10 -12.71
CA ALA A 606 12.94 14.86 -13.42
C ALA A 606 11.87 13.92 -14.00
N VAL A 607 10.61 14.33 -13.94
CA VAL A 607 9.48 13.60 -14.52
C VAL A 607 8.59 14.60 -15.25
N LEU A 608 8.15 14.22 -16.45
CA LEU A 608 7.11 14.91 -17.21
C LEU A 608 5.97 13.93 -17.47
N LEU A 609 4.75 14.34 -17.20
CA LEU A 609 3.55 13.53 -17.40
C LEU A 609 2.50 14.35 -18.16
N GLY A 610 1.97 13.76 -19.22
CA GLY A 610 0.80 14.24 -19.94
C GLY A 610 -0.31 13.19 -19.87
N GLN A 611 -1.51 13.57 -19.48
CA GLN A 611 -2.70 12.72 -19.52
C GLN A 611 -3.80 13.45 -20.26
N TRP A 612 -4.28 12.85 -21.35
CA TRP A 612 -5.28 13.43 -22.22
C TRP A 612 -6.47 12.51 -22.38
N GLN A 613 -7.66 12.99 -22.00
CA GLN A 613 -8.93 12.37 -22.32
C GLN A 613 -9.34 12.79 -23.74
N LEU A 614 -8.93 11.99 -24.73
CA LEU A 614 -9.17 12.26 -26.16
C LEU A 614 -10.68 12.30 -26.45
N THR A 615 -11.42 11.35 -25.90
CA THR A 615 -12.89 11.28 -25.97
C THR A 615 -13.43 10.82 -24.60
N LYS A 616 -14.75 10.72 -24.44
CA LYS A 616 -15.36 10.13 -23.25
C LYS A 616 -14.89 8.69 -22.99
N ASN A 617 -14.45 8.00 -24.02
CA ASN A 617 -14.09 6.58 -24.00
C ASN A 617 -12.58 6.33 -24.02
N TRP A 618 -11.78 7.26 -24.53
CA TRP A 618 -10.34 7.07 -24.73
C TRP A 618 -9.51 8.04 -23.92
N ASP A 619 -8.58 7.50 -23.14
CA ASP A 619 -7.57 8.29 -22.44
C ASP A 619 -6.18 7.82 -22.87
N ILE A 620 -5.27 8.78 -23.07
CA ILE A 620 -3.87 8.55 -23.41
C ILE A 620 -3.01 9.17 -22.32
N GLY A 621 -2.01 8.45 -21.86
CA GLY A 621 -1.01 8.92 -20.91
C GLY A 621 0.39 8.76 -21.48
N VAL A 622 1.24 9.76 -21.28
CA VAL A 622 2.65 9.73 -21.64
C VAL A 622 3.46 10.22 -20.44
N LYS A 623 4.45 9.45 -20.02
CA LYS A 623 5.38 9.83 -18.94
C LYS A 623 6.81 9.70 -19.45
N TYR A 624 7.61 10.73 -19.26
CA TYR A 624 9.05 10.67 -19.40
C TYR A 624 9.69 10.85 -18.02
N SER A 625 10.65 10.02 -17.66
CA SER A 625 11.38 10.13 -16.41
C SER A 625 12.89 10.07 -16.64
N LEU A 626 13.61 10.91 -15.94
CA LEU A 626 15.05 11.03 -15.95
C LEU A 626 15.58 10.93 -14.51
N LEU A 627 16.55 10.05 -14.30
CA LEU A 627 17.44 10.05 -13.13
C LEU A 627 18.86 10.24 -13.65
N HIS A 628 19.56 11.27 -13.16
CA HIS A 628 20.95 11.54 -13.50
C HIS A 628 21.81 11.72 -12.26
N TYR A 629 22.90 10.99 -12.16
CA TYR A 629 23.87 11.12 -11.08
C TYR A 629 25.05 12.01 -11.50
N PHE A 630 25.43 12.96 -10.63
CA PHE A 630 26.58 13.86 -10.87
C PHE A 630 27.91 13.21 -10.49
N ASN A 631 27.89 12.20 -9.62
CA ASN A 631 29.06 11.58 -9.02
C ASN A 631 29.16 10.07 -9.26
N LYS A 632 28.40 9.53 -10.22
CA LYS A 632 28.43 8.12 -10.60
C LYS A 632 28.48 8.01 -12.13
N SER A 633 29.21 7.03 -12.62
CA SER A 633 29.31 6.71 -14.05
C SER A 633 28.42 5.53 -14.46
N ALA A 634 27.83 4.82 -13.49
CA ALA A 634 26.96 3.67 -13.74
C ALA A 634 25.88 3.56 -12.66
N ILE A 635 24.74 2.93 -13.02
CA ILE A 635 23.56 2.75 -12.16
C ILE A 635 23.23 1.26 -12.08
N GLY A 636 22.95 0.76 -10.86
CA GLY A 636 22.61 -0.65 -10.63
C GLY A 636 23.84 -1.54 -10.45
N ALA A 637 23.64 -2.85 -10.47
CA ALA A 637 24.68 -3.87 -10.31
C ALA A 637 24.29 -5.18 -11.02
N GLY A 638 25.25 -6.04 -11.33
CA GLY A 638 25.05 -7.33 -12.00
C GLY A 638 24.36 -7.13 -13.35
N GLU A 639 23.41 -8.01 -13.67
CA GLU A 639 22.65 -7.93 -14.93
C GLU A 639 21.77 -6.67 -15.07
N GLN A 640 21.49 -5.98 -13.97
CA GLN A 640 20.74 -4.72 -13.94
C GLN A 640 21.64 -3.49 -14.17
N LEU A 641 22.95 -3.65 -14.30
CA LEU A 641 23.89 -2.53 -14.46
C LEU A 641 23.61 -1.77 -15.75
N ILE A 642 23.52 -0.44 -15.63
CA ILE A 642 23.45 0.52 -16.72
C ILE A 642 24.78 1.27 -16.73
N SER A 643 25.58 1.14 -17.80
CA SER A 643 26.87 1.79 -17.97
C SER A 643 26.71 3.27 -18.36
N SER A 644 25.94 4.01 -17.58
CA SER A 644 25.63 5.43 -17.77
C SER A 644 25.31 6.08 -16.44
N ALA A 645 25.65 7.38 -16.32
CA ALA A 645 25.22 8.21 -15.19
C ALA A 645 23.73 8.55 -15.24
N SER A 646 23.05 8.27 -16.38
CA SER A 646 21.64 8.62 -16.60
C SER A 646 20.80 7.38 -16.84
N LYS A 647 19.60 7.39 -16.28
CA LYS A 647 18.53 6.44 -16.53
C LYS A 647 17.30 7.20 -17.02
N ASN A 648 16.87 6.90 -18.25
CA ASN A 648 15.75 7.58 -18.92
C ASN A 648 14.70 6.55 -19.33
N ASP A 649 13.46 6.74 -18.90
CA ASP A 649 12.35 5.84 -19.22
C ASP A 649 11.22 6.65 -19.89
N LEU A 650 10.65 6.13 -20.97
CA LEU A 650 9.44 6.61 -21.60
C LEU A 650 8.32 5.61 -21.36
N SER A 651 7.21 6.04 -20.78
CA SER A 651 6.04 5.19 -20.54
C SER A 651 4.84 5.71 -21.31
N LEU A 652 4.14 4.82 -21.99
CA LEU A 652 2.93 5.08 -22.75
C LEU A 652 1.78 4.29 -22.13
N GLN A 653 0.61 4.90 -21.99
CA GLN A 653 -0.59 4.23 -21.48
C GLN A 653 -1.79 4.59 -22.34
N LEU A 654 -2.58 3.60 -22.66
CA LEU A 654 -3.84 3.73 -23.38
C LEU A 654 -4.94 3.09 -22.53
N ARG A 655 -6.08 3.80 -22.39
CA ARG A 655 -7.28 3.26 -21.75
C ARG A 655 -8.49 3.46 -22.65
N TRP A 656 -9.27 2.41 -22.77
CA TRP A 656 -10.54 2.39 -23.50
C TRP A 656 -11.68 1.95 -22.57
N ARG A 657 -12.75 2.73 -22.54
CA ARG A 657 -13.99 2.46 -21.80
C ARG A 657 -15.14 2.28 -22.77
N PHE A 658 -15.97 1.25 -22.60
CA PHE A 658 -17.10 0.96 -23.48
C PHE A 658 -18.22 0.21 -22.77
#